data_aadc5d31a9be61cf4cb0d363ddade3fd
#
_entry.id   aadc5d31a9be61cf4cb0d363ddade3fd
#
_cell.length_a   1.000
_cell.length_b   1.000
_cell.length_c   1.000
_cell.angle_alpha   90.00
_cell.angle_beta   90.00
_cell.angle_gamma   90.00
#
_symmetry.space_group_name_H-M   'P 1'
#
loop_
_entity.id
_entity.type
_entity.pdbx_description
1 polymer ?
#
loop_
_entity_poly.entity_id
_entity_poly.type
_entity_poly.pdbx_seq_one_letter_code
_entity_poly.pdbx_strand_id
1 'polypeptide(L)'
;MLNDLRYAFRTIFRSPGFAAVTVLTLALGIGASTAIFSVVDAVLLRPLPYPQSDRLVDIWSNGLGGNFPGRMGLSYPHALDIRKMRQDFAGVAVYTTQRSNMTGIGDPIEVQAAVVSPDLFSVLGVHPVIGRAFTAADVHAPVTVLSYATWTGRYGGDRSVLGKTIMLDGRAYTVIGVLPPAARFPDERTELWLPIGVAFADNPDLEVNADYFAFSVVGRLAPGASVERAGADLALFSKRLAEASTQTSAPKAGDAKSAGANGPAASPPPGAGAPSGAVRRVVIARSGGPPGGAAGGPKDQLDTPSFTLQALSRSVVGSGRSLILVLFGAVGVVMLIACVNAAGLLMARSSGRRREIAVRRALGAGRGRIVRQLLTESVVLSLAAAGAGLALGAWGLDGILGTWPGVLPRVGTIDIDGRALAFTLALALATGVAFSLVPALRAASPDVERTLRDDSAASTGARRRSHGVLVVTEMALALVLLVGAGLLVRSFVRLSEIRPGFDPQNVLAARIRLTPSRYQNVQQQQDFFDQVEADLMRRPGVMGVSLSRTLPLSGATMMLGMDPREVRADDPDQVLMIGLDVVDAQYFTTLRIPLLAGRVFGPSDRAGAPRVIIVNDLLAKQLWPGQSPIGKQMPLHGGGGGSAPATVVGEIAALRSGRMDVPPQPELYEAVAQSGPLLQAWVSARASSHPLQLAGAVREAVSRADPQQPIGEIVSLEQLIERQTGARRLTMALVSLFAAVAMTLAAIGMYGLAAYTVARRTREFGIRVALGAQRSDVLRMVLREHLRLVAAGAAAGIVIALGLTRVMRTMLFDVSPTDVPTFACTVGGLAIVGVLAALVPARRATRVDPMVALRHE
;
A
#
# COMPACT_ATOMS: atom_id res chain seq x y z
N MET A 1 2.56 0.25 -50.21
CA MET A 1 3.04 0.04 -48.83
C MET A 1 4.55 -0.16 -48.77
N LEU A 2 5.18 -1.10 -49.49
CA LEU A 2 6.64 -1.31 -49.45
C LEU A 2 7.45 -0.04 -49.83
N ASN A 3 7.00 0.72 -50.86
CA ASN A 3 7.63 1.96 -51.24
C ASN A 3 7.49 3.08 -50.18
N ASP A 4 6.36 3.12 -49.46
CA ASP A 4 6.15 4.06 -48.37
C ASP A 4 7.07 3.72 -47.15
N LEU A 5 7.30 2.46 -46.87
CA LEU A 5 8.23 2.00 -45.85
C LEU A 5 9.71 2.34 -46.24
N ARG A 6 10.14 2.03 -47.45
CA ARG A 6 11.49 2.38 -47.92
C ARG A 6 11.73 3.90 -47.85
N TYR A 7 10.73 4.68 -48.21
CA TYR A 7 10.78 6.13 -48.10
C TYR A 7 10.86 6.59 -46.64
N ALA A 8 10.08 6.04 -45.75
CA ALA A 8 10.11 6.33 -44.31
C ALA A 8 11.52 6.10 -43.73
N PHE A 9 12.13 4.94 -44.00
CA PHE A 9 13.48 4.64 -43.55
C PHE A 9 14.51 5.63 -44.10
N ARG A 10 14.50 5.93 -45.42
CA ARG A 10 15.43 6.90 -46.02
C ARG A 10 15.27 8.29 -45.39
N THR A 11 14.06 8.69 -45.07
CA THR A 11 13.75 9.98 -44.47
C THR A 11 14.22 10.10 -43.04
N ILE A 12 14.12 9.02 -42.27
CA ILE A 12 14.60 8.91 -40.90
C ILE A 12 16.13 9.05 -40.87
N PHE A 13 16.83 8.30 -41.73
CA PHE A 13 18.30 8.34 -41.80
C PHE A 13 18.86 9.67 -42.33
N ARG A 14 18.07 10.42 -43.12
CA ARG A 14 18.49 11.76 -43.60
C ARG A 14 18.40 12.86 -42.53
N SER A 15 17.69 12.62 -41.43
CA SER A 15 17.55 13.58 -40.34
C SER A 15 17.68 12.88 -38.99
N PRO A 16 18.91 12.40 -38.65
CA PRO A 16 19.12 11.56 -37.47
C PRO A 16 18.80 12.29 -36.18
N GLY A 17 19.10 13.57 -36.04
CA GLY A 17 18.77 14.35 -34.83
C GLY A 17 17.26 14.43 -34.54
N PHE A 18 16.45 14.67 -35.56
CA PHE A 18 15.00 14.67 -35.42
C PHE A 18 14.47 13.27 -35.02
N ALA A 19 14.95 12.24 -35.73
CA ALA A 19 14.54 10.87 -35.45
C ALA A 19 14.93 10.45 -34.03
N ALA A 20 16.15 10.75 -33.62
CA ALA A 20 16.64 10.43 -32.26
C ALA A 20 15.81 11.11 -31.16
N VAL A 21 15.56 12.43 -31.29
CA VAL A 21 14.75 13.16 -30.30
C VAL A 21 13.31 12.62 -30.24
N THR A 22 12.68 12.35 -31.40
CA THR A 22 11.32 11.82 -31.45
C THR A 22 11.25 10.41 -30.86
N VAL A 23 12.18 9.53 -31.26
CA VAL A 23 12.24 8.15 -30.72
C VAL A 23 12.51 8.16 -29.23
N LEU A 24 13.44 8.97 -28.74
CA LEU A 24 13.77 9.06 -27.31
C LEU A 24 12.57 9.58 -26.49
N THR A 25 11.93 10.64 -26.99
CA THR A 25 10.73 11.22 -26.34
C THR A 25 9.60 10.20 -26.21
N LEU A 26 9.30 9.48 -27.29
CA LEU A 26 8.26 8.45 -27.29
C LEU A 26 8.69 7.20 -26.51
N ALA A 27 9.98 6.81 -26.57
CA ALA A 27 10.50 5.66 -25.85
C ALA A 27 10.40 5.83 -24.34
N LEU A 28 10.65 7.03 -23.81
CA LEU A 28 10.44 7.34 -22.39
C LEU A 28 8.98 7.18 -21.98
N GLY A 29 8.05 7.72 -22.79
CA GLY A 29 6.62 7.58 -22.51
C GLY A 29 6.11 6.14 -22.63
N ILE A 30 6.47 5.44 -23.70
CA ILE A 30 6.08 4.05 -23.95
C ILE A 30 6.70 3.12 -22.91
N GLY A 31 7.99 3.28 -22.61
CA GLY A 31 8.71 2.45 -21.64
C GLY A 31 8.14 2.57 -20.22
N ALA A 32 7.93 3.81 -19.76
CA ALA A 32 7.27 4.05 -18.48
C ALA A 32 5.85 3.46 -18.46
N SER A 33 5.07 3.62 -19.54
CA SER A 33 3.72 3.07 -19.67
C SER A 33 3.73 1.55 -19.65
N THR A 34 4.68 0.90 -20.31
CA THR A 34 4.83 -0.57 -20.34
C THR A 34 5.19 -1.12 -18.96
N ALA A 35 6.17 -0.52 -18.27
CA ALA A 35 6.58 -0.94 -16.93
C ALA A 35 5.41 -0.84 -15.93
N ILE A 36 4.72 0.29 -15.90
CA ILE A 36 3.58 0.47 -14.98
C ILE A 36 2.39 -0.40 -15.40
N PHE A 37 2.15 -0.60 -16.72
CA PHE A 37 1.10 -1.51 -17.17
C PHE A 37 1.36 -2.95 -16.73
N SER A 38 2.62 -3.43 -16.75
CA SER A 38 2.96 -4.78 -16.24
C SER A 38 2.60 -4.92 -14.76
N VAL A 39 2.82 -3.88 -13.95
CA VAL A 39 2.37 -3.84 -12.54
C VAL A 39 0.85 -3.81 -12.44
N VAL A 40 0.18 -2.97 -13.23
CA VAL A 40 -1.29 -2.87 -13.28
C VAL A 40 -1.91 -4.20 -13.69
N ASP A 41 -1.39 -4.84 -14.74
CA ASP A 41 -1.89 -6.14 -15.21
C ASP A 41 -1.75 -7.20 -14.13
N ALA A 42 -0.56 -7.36 -13.56
CA ALA A 42 -0.27 -8.39 -12.56
C ALA A 42 -1.13 -8.21 -11.28
N VAL A 43 -1.33 -6.95 -10.83
CA VAL A 43 -1.97 -6.68 -9.53
C VAL A 43 -3.48 -6.43 -9.67
N LEU A 44 -3.93 -5.70 -10.71
CA LEU A 44 -5.32 -5.25 -10.83
C LEU A 44 -6.13 -6.04 -11.87
N LEU A 45 -5.53 -6.41 -13.00
CA LEU A 45 -6.26 -6.96 -14.14
C LEU A 45 -6.23 -8.48 -14.18
N ARG A 46 -5.13 -9.12 -13.76
CA ARG A 46 -5.08 -10.59 -13.70
C ARG A 46 -6.01 -11.10 -12.62
N PRO A 47 -6.91 -12.03 -12.98
CA PRO A 47 -7.72 -12.70 -11.98
C PRO A 47 -6.82 -13.44 -10.97
N LEU A 48 -7.34 -13.69 -9.78
CA LEU A 48 -6.68 -14.57 -8.82
C LEU A 48 -6.47 -15.96 -9.46
N PRO A 49 -5.40 -16.68 -9.12
CA PRO A 49 -5.09 -17.97 -9.75
C PRO A 49 -6.00 -19.10 -9.26
N TYR A 50 -7.28 -18.80 -9.10
CA TYR A 50 -8.32 -19.74 -8.64
C TYR A 50 -9.43 -19.86 -9.67
N PRO A 51 -10.01 -21.04 -9.86
CA PRO A 51 -11.14 -21.22 -10.76
C PRO A 51 -12.32 -20.31 -10.39
N GLN A 52 -12.87 -19.59 -11.37
CA GLN A 52 -14.00 -18.65 -11.16
C GLN A 52 -13.73 -17.70 -9.98
N SER A 53 -12.57 -17.06 -9.99
CA SER A 53 -12.12 -16.19 -8.89
C SER A 53 -12.98 -14.94 -8.68
N ASP A 54 -13.76 -14.57 -9.67
CA ASP A 54 -14.79 -13.50 -9.62
C ASP A 54 -15.91 -13.81 -8.62
N ARG A 55 -16.14 -15.10 -8.31
CA ARG A 55 -17.11 -15.55 -7.31
C ARG A 55 -16.53 -15.66 -5.90
N LEU A 56 -15.23 -15.45 -5.71
CA LEU A 56 -14.61 -15.45 -4.38
C LEU A 56 -14.79 -14.11 -3.71
N VAL A 57 -15.24 -14.14 -2.46
CA VAL A 57 -15.48 -12.97 -1.62
C VAL A 57 -14.77 -13.09 -0.29
N ASP A 58 -14.29 -11.98 0.23
CA ASP A 58 -13.77 -11.80 1.57
C ASP A 58 -14.90 -11.27 2.46
N ILE A 59 -15.10 -11.86 3.62
CA ILE A 59 -16.18 -11.53 4.56
C ILE A 59 -15.54 -11.11 5.88
N TRP A 60 -15.93 -9.94 6.42
CA TRP A 60 -15.40 -9.42 7.69
C TRP A 60 -16.48 -8.73 8.49
N SER A 61 -16.21 -8.49 9.77
CA SER A 61 -17.00 -7.64 10.63
C SER A 61 -16.47 -6.21 10.65
N ASN A 62 -17.35 -5.21 10.67
CA ASN A 62 -16.99 -3.80 10.82
C ASN A 62 -16.79 -3.39 12.29
N GLY A 63 -16.72 -4.36 13.21
CA GLY A 63 -16.54 -4.11 14.63
C GLY A 63 -17.84 -3.74 15.34
N LEU A 64 -17.72 -3.52 16.64
CA LEU A 64 -18.80 -3.17 17.54
C LEU A 64 -18.96 -1.64 17.56
N GLY A 65 -20.12 -1.15 17.17
CA GLY A 65 -20.48 0.24 17.37
C GLY A 65 -19.79 1.31 16.52
N GLY A 66 -19.19 0.96 15.37
CA GLY A 66 -18.67 1.93 14.41
C GLY A 66 -17.42 2.72 14.83
N ASN A 67 -16.97 2.58 16.06
CA ASN A 67 -15.78 3.29 16.59
C ASN A 67 -14.45 2.55 16.33
N PHE A 68 -14.51 1.38 15.73
CA PHE A 68 -13.31 0.62 15.40
C PHE A 68 -12.88 0.93 13.95
N PRO A 69 -11.76 1.61 13.75
CA PRO A 69 -11.28 1.92 12.40
C PRO A 69 -10.57 0.69 11.81
N GLY A 70 -11.33 -0.32 11.39
CA GLY A 70 -10.69 -1.47 10.77
C GLY A 70 -11.64 -2.63 10.48
N ARG A 71 -11.13 -3.58 9.72
CA ARG A 71 -11.79 -4.86 9.46
C ARG A 71 -11.45 -5.81 10.60
N MET A 72 -12.46 -6.34 11.24
CA MET A 72 -12.33 -7.40 12.24
C MET A 72 -12.58 -8.76 11.57
N GLY A 73 -11.96 -9.80 12.12
CA GLY A 73 -12.31 -11.17 11.79
C GLY A 73 -13.76 -11.49 12.17
N LEU A 74 -14.18 -12.72 11.93
CA LEU A 74 -15.43 -13.28 12.42
C LEU A 74 -15.14 -14.30 13.54
N SER A 75 -16.14 -14.55 14.37
CA SER A 75 -16.11 -15.75 15.20
C SER A 75 -16.43 -17.00 14.37
N TYR A 76 -15.97 -18.15 14.85
CA TYR A 76 -16.25 -19.42 14.18
C TYR A 76 -17.75 -19.75 14.11
N PRO A 77 -18.55 -19.57 15.20
CA PRO A 77 -20.01 -19.74 15.13
C PRO A 77 -20.68 -18.87 14.08
N HIS A 78 -20.33 -17.57 14.00
CA HIS A 78 -20.91 -16.68 12.99
C HIS A 78 -20.56 -17.11 11.56
N ALA A 79 -19.33 -17.58 11.34
CA ALA A 79 -18.93 -18.09 10.02
C ALA A 79 -19.72 -19.36 9.65
N LEU A 80 -20.02 -20.23 10.61
CA LEU A 80 -20.87 -21.41 10.39
C LEU A 80 -22.33 -21.02 10.06
N ASP A 81 -22.86 -19.97 10.67
CA ASP A 81 -24.20 -19.47 10.36
C ASP A 81 -24.27 -18.87 8.95
N ILE A 82 -23.26 -18.09 8.55
CA ILE A 82 -23.13 -17.58 7.16
C ILE A 82 -23.05 -18.76 6.17
N ARG A 83 -22.35 -19.84 6.51
CA ARG A 83 -22.27 -21.05 5.68
C ARG A 83 -23.64 -21.70 5.42
N LYS A 84 -24.62 -21.51 6.30
CA LYS A 84 -26.01 -22.01 6.12
C LYS A 84 -26.79 -21.24 5.05
N MET A 85 -26.33 -20.05 4.66
CA MET A 85 -26.95 -19.20 3.63
C MET A 85 -26.68 -19.73 2.21
N ARG A 86 -27.23 -20.90 1.89
CA ARG A 86 -26.96 -21.68 0.65
C ARG A 86 -27.40 -20.98 -0.65
N GLN A 87 -28.28 -20.01 -0.57
CA GLN A 87 -28.73 -19.25 -1.73
C GLN A 87 -27.65 -18.25 -2.19
N ASP A 88 -26.82 -17.77 -1.26
CA ASP A 88 -25.80 -16.77 -1.51
C ASP A 88 -24.42 -17.39 -1.64
N PHE A 89 -24.12 -18.43 -0.86
CA PHE A 89 -22.80 -19.03 -0.81
C PHE A 89 -22.82 -20.53 -1.18
N ALA A 90 -22.05 -20.90 -2.18
CA ALA A 90 -21.78 -22.30 -2.51
C ALA A 90 -20.89 -22.96 -1.46
N GLY A 91 -20.06 -22.18 -0.77
CA GLY A 91 -19.22 -22.61 0.34
C GLY A 91 -18.61 -21.41 1.06
N VAL A 92 -18.34 -21.59 2.35
CA VAL A 92 -17.65 -20.62 3.22
C VAL A 92 -16.55 -21.33 3.96
N ALA A 93 -15.36 -20.76 3.99
CA ALA A 93 -14.21 -21.30 4.68
C ALA A 93 -13.62 -20.25 5.64
N VAL A 94 -13.16 -20.75 6.75
CA VAL A 94 -12.55 -19.99 7.84
C VAL A 94 -11.05 -20.25 7.81
N TYR A 95 -10.26 -19.19 8.06
CA TYR A 95 -8.82 -19.33 8.19
C TYR A 95 -8.23 -18.31 9.14
N THR A 96 -7.08 -18.67 9.68
CA THR A 96 -6.19 -17.74 10.38
C THR A 96 -4.76 -18.09 10.01
N THR A 97 -3.81 -17.19 10.22
CA THR A 97 -2.39 -17.49 10.03
C THR A 97 -1.69 -17.48 11.36
N GLN A 98 -0.85 -18.46 11.57
CA GLN A 98 0.04 -18.52 12.73
C GLN A 98 1.46 -18.84 12.28
N ARG A 99 2.40 -18.60 13.17
CA ARG A 99 3.77 -19.05 12.99
C ARG A 99 3.97 -20.27 13.86
N SER A 100 4.67 -21.25 13.34
CA SER A 100 4.93 -22.51 14.04
C SER A 100 6.41 -22.84 13.96
N ASN A 101 6.96 -23.42 15.00
CA ASN A 101 8.34 -23.89 15.04
C ASN A 101 8.41 -25.27 14.41
N MET A 102 9.06 -25.37 13.25
CA MET A 102 9.33 -26.67 12.59
C MET A 102 10.67 -27.19 13.04
N THR A 103 10.67 -28.44 13.55
CA THR A 103 11.85 -29.15 14.04
C THR A 103 11.94 -30.54 13.42
N GLY A 104 13.10 -31.23 13.59
CA GLY A 104 13.29 -32.60 13.14
C GLY A 104 13.80 -32.75 11.69
N ILE A 105 13.97 -31.65 10.95
CA ILE A 105 14.52 -31.64 9.59
C ILE A 105 15.47 -30.45 9.47
N GLY A 106 16.78 -30.71 9.58
CA GLY A 106 17.77 -29.64 9.60
C GLY A 106 17.69 -28.77 10.86
N ASP A 107 18.16 -27.51 10.75
CA ASP A 107 18.06 -26.56 11.85
C ASP A 107 16.61 -26.17 12.14
N PRO A 108 16.26 -25.96 13.42
CA PRO A 108 14.94 -25.45 13.81
C PRO A 108 14.62 -24.13 13.14
N ILE A 109 13.42 -24.02 12.56
CA ILE A 109 12.97 -22.80 11.87
C ILE A 109 11.54 -22.44 12.24
N GLU A 110 11.25 -21.15 12.19
CA GLU A 110 9.87 -20.67 12.22
C GLU A 110 9.29 -20.69 10.81
N VAL A 111 8.13 -21.32 10.63
CA VAL A 111 7.38 -21.41 9.39
C VAL A 111 6.04 -20.71 9.53
N GLN A 112 5.52 -20.16 8.43
CA GLN A 112 4.18 -19.59 8.43
C GLN A 112 3.15 -20.66 8.03
N ALA A 113 2.27 -20.99 8.98
CA ALA A 113 1.17 -21.91 8.79
C ALA A 113 -0.15 -21.14 8.60
N ALA A 114 -1.02 -21.63 7.71
CA ALA A 114 -2.42 -21.24 7.68
C ALA A 114 -3.25 -22.33 8.38
N VAL A 115 -4.00 -21.95 9.39
CA VAL A 115 -4.93 -22.81 10.10
C VAL A 115 -6.30 -22.62 9.47
N VAL A 116 -6.90 -23.69 8.91
CA VAL A 116 -8.01 -23.57 7.97
C VAL A 116 -9.12 -24.57 8.23
N SER A 117 -10.35 -24.17 7.93
CA SER A 117 -11.46 -25.13 7.89
C SER A 117 -11.30 -26.09 6.68
N PRO A 118 -11.82 -27.32 6.75
CA PRO A 118 -11.65 -28.32 5.70
C PRO A 118 -12.15 -27.88 4.32
N ASP A 119 -13.12 -26.97 4.30
CA ASP A 119 -13.74 -26.48 3.08
C ASP A 119 -12.86 -25.50 2.29
N LEU A 120 -11.74 -25.01 2.83
CA LEU A 120 -10.96 -23.95 2.20
C LEU A 120 -10.56 -24.31 0.78
N PHE A 121 -10.01 -25.51 0.58
CA PHE A 121 -9.49 -25.89 -0.75
C PHE A 121 -10.61 -26.07 -1.77
N SER A 122 -11.78 -26.58 -1.34
CA SER A 122 -12.96 -26.67 -2.19
C SER A 122 -13.57 -25.30 -2.52
N VAL A 123 -13.60 -24.38 -1.53
CA VAL A 123 -14.02 -22.99 -1.72
C VAL A 123 -13.09 -22.26 -2.70
N LEU A 124 -11.79 -22.49 -2.62
CA LEU A 124 -10.81 -21.93 -3.57
C LEU A 124 -10.79 -22.66 -4.91
N GLY A 125 -11.35 -23.88 -4.99
CA GLY A 125 -11.27 -24.72 -6.19
C GLY A 125 -9.86 -25.25 -6.45
N VAL A 126 -9.07 -25.50 -5.41
CA VAL A 126 -7.69 -25.96 -5.48
C VAL A 126 -7.63 -27.45 -5.11
N HIS A 127 -6.90 -28.19 -5.94
CA HIS A 127 -6.65 -29.61 -5.68
C HIS A 127 -5.15 -29.84 -5.46
N PRO A 128 -4.77 -30.71 -4.51
CA PRO A 128 -3.37 -31.09 -4.33
C PRO A 128 -2.77 -31.71 -5.58
N VAL A 129 -1.48 -31.45 -5.83
CA VAL A 129 -0.71 -32.09 -6.92
C VAL A 129 -0.41 -33.54 -6.60
N ILE A 130 -0.17 -33.83 -5.32
CA ILE A 130 0.00 -35.18 -4.78
C ILE A 130 -0.75 -35.28 -3.45
N GLY A 131 -1.26 -36.47 -3.13
CA GLY A 131 -2.00 -36.73 -1.92
C GLY A 131 -3.45 -36.24 -1.99
N ARG A 132 -3.99 -35.75 -0.87
CA ARG A 132 -5.38 -35.29 -0.72
C ARG A 132 -5.48 -33.98 0.06
N ALA A 133 -6.61 -33.30 -0.10
CA ALA A 133 -7.02 -32.16 0.70
C ALA A 133 -7.59 -32.62 2.05
N PHE A 134 -7.86 -31.63 2.96
CA PHE A 134 -8.56 -31.89 4.19
C PHE A 134 -10.02 -32.29 3.93
N THR A 135 -10.55 -33.13 4.81
CA THR A 135 -11.94 -33.51 4.88
C THR A 135 -12.54 -33.14 6.26
N ALA A 136 -13.84 -33.27 6.42
CA ALA A 136 -14.48 -33.01 7.71
C ALA A 136 -13.92 -33.90 8.85
N ALA A 137 -13.44 -35.10 8.52
CA ALA A 137 -12.82 -36.01 9.51
C ALA A 137 -11.44 -35.50 9.99
N ASP A 138 -10.80 -34.61 9.24
CA ASP A 138 -9.45 -34.11 9.57
C ASP A 138 -9.46 -32.90 10.50
N VAL A 139 -10.61 -32.36 10.91
CA VAL A 139 -10.71 -31.14 11.72
C VAL A 139 -9.81 -31.19 12.95
N HIS A 140 -9.81 -32.28 13.68
CA HIS A 140 -8.97 -32.48 14.87
C HIS A 140 -7.82 -33.46 14.63
N ALA A 141 -7.59 -33.91 13.40
CA ALA A 141 -6.52 -34.85 13.08
C ALA A 141 -5.16 -34.13 12.99
N PRO A 142 -4.06 -34.74 13.44
CA PRO A 142 -2.71 -34.17 13.32
C PRO A 142 -2.16 -34.39 11.91
N VAL A 143 -2.71 -33.69 10.96
CA VAL A 143 -2.33 -33.76 9.54
C VAL A 143 -1.97 -32.38 8.98
N THR A 144 -1.19 -32.37 7.92
CA THR A 144 -0.77 -31.11 7.26
C THR A 144 -0.71 -31.28 5.75
N VAL A 145 -0.90 -30.14 5.07
CA VAL A 145 -0.72 -30.02 3.61
C VAL A 145 0.41 -29.04 3.37
N LEU A 146 1.38 -29.36 2.52
CA LEU A 146 2.54 -28.54 2.24
C LEU A 146 2.32 -27.62 1.04
N SER A 147 2.99 -26.47 1.03
CA SER A 147 3.13 -25.67 -0.18
C SER A 147 4.08 -26.33 -1.17
N TYR A 148 3.93 -25.99 -2.45
CA TYR A 148 4.84 -26.48 -3.49
C TYR A 148 6.29 -26.05 -3.21
N ALA A 149 6.49 -24.83 -2.76
CA ALA A 149 7.81 -24.28 -2.44
C ALA A 149 8.48 -25.02 -1.28
N THR A 150 7.73 -25.30 -0.22
CA THR A 150 8.23 -26.08 0.92
C THR A 150 8.58 -27.50 0.50
N TRP A 151 7.73 -28.15 -0.30
CA TRP A 151 7.99 -29.50 -0.81
C TRP A 151 9.25 -29.58 -1.69
N THR A 152 9.40 -28.66 -2.65
CA THR A 152 10.57 -28.66 -3.53
C THR A 152 11.85 -28.20 -2.83
N GLY A 153 11.76 -27.15 -2.01
CA GLY A 153 12.92 -26.55 -1.37
C GLY A 153 13.49 -27.37 -0.22
N ARG A 154 12.62 -28.03 0.58
CA ARG A 154 13.05 -28.79 1.78
C ARG A 154 13.07 -30.29 1.60
N TYR A 155 12.20 -30.82 0.72
CA TYR A 155 12.06 -32.25 0.50
C TYR A 155 12.51 -32.66 -0.91
N GLY A 156 13.15 -31.74 -1.67
CA GLY A 156 13.68 -32.03 -3.00
C GLY A 156 12.63 -32.43 -4.03
N GLY A 157 11.35 -32.19 -3.78
CA GLY A 157 10.27 -32.61 -4.66
C GLY A 157 9.97 -34.14 -4.58
N ASP A 158 10.46 -34.81 -3.55
CA ASP A 158 10.26 -36.27 -3.38
C ASP A 158 8.80 -36.59 -3.02
N ARG A 159 8.18 -37.47 -3.79
CA ARG A 159 6.80 -37.92 -3.53
C ARG A 159 6.65 -38.77 -2.27
N SER A 160 7.76 -39.33 -1.77
CA SER A 160 7.77 -40.10 -0.51
C SER A 160 7.51 -39.21 0.74
N VAL A 161 7.33 -37.89 0.55
CA VAL A 161 6.91 -36.97 1.62
C VAL A 161 5.52 -37.30 2.17
N LEU A 162 4.64 -37.89 1.38
CA LEU A 162 3.32 -38.31 1.83
C LEU A 162 3.45 -39.42 2.90
N GLY A 163 2.74 -39.21 4.00
CA GLY A 163 2.80 -40.10 5.16
C GLY A 163 3.99 -39.83 6.09
N LYS A 164 4.97 -38.98 5.71
CA LYS A 164 6.03 -38.59 6.61
C LYS A 164 5.49 -37.66 7.72
N THR A 165 6.08 -37.77 8.86
CA THR A 165 5.78 -36.94 10.02
C THR A 165 6.70 -35.72 10.07
N ILE A 166 6.11 -34.54 10.31
CA ILE A 166 6.84 -33.32 10.60
C ILE A 166 6.47 -32.83 12.00
N MET A 167 7.42 -32.24 12.69
CA MET A 167 7.23 -31.72 14.04
C MET A 167 6.96 -30.22 13.94
N LEU A 168 5.78 -29.80 14.41
CA LEU A 168 5.37 -28.39 14.49
C LEU A 168 4.94 -28.08 15.91
N ASP A 169 5.59 -27.09 16.52
CA ASP A 169 5.36 -26.70 17.93
C ASP A 169 5.42 -27.89 18.90
N GLY A 170 6.31 -28.89 18.60
CA GLY A 170 6.48 -30.08 19.37
C GLY A 170 5.36 -31.13 19.21
N ARG A 171 4.42 -30.93 18.28
CA ARG A 171 3.38 -31.90 17.91
C ARG A 171 3.72 -32.53 16.54
N ALA A 172 3.43 -33.82 16.42
CA ALA A 172 3.69 -34.58 15.19
C ALA A 172 2.50 -34.42 14.23
N TYR A 173 2.77 -34.02 12.99
CA TYR A 173 1.77 -33.90 11.93
C TYR A 173 2.16 -34.77 10.73
N THR A 174 1.21 -35.52 10.20
CA THR A 174 1.41 -36.36 9.01
C THR A 174 1.13 -35.54 7.76
N VAL A 175 2.05 -35.52 6.80
CA VAL A 175 1.86 -34.89 5.50
C VAL A 175 0.89 -35.70 4.65
N ILE A 176 -0.25 -35.09 4.30
CA ILE A 176 -1.31 -35.79 3.52
C ILE A 176 -1.44 -35.27 2.08
N GLY A 177 -0.83 -34.12 1.76
CA GLY A 177 -0.92 -33.53 0.44
C GLY A 177 0.07 -32.40 0.20
N VAL A 178 0.23 -32.04 -1.07
CA VAL A 178 1.02 -30.89 -1.52
C VAL A 178 0.18 -30.08 -2.49
N LEU A 179 0.07 -28.77 -2.28
CA LEU A 179 -0.70 -27.89 -3.16
C LEU A 179 0.11 -27.48 -4.41
N PRO A 180 -0.57 -27.08 -5.50
CA PRO A 180 0.10 -26.56 -6.69
C PRO A 180 0.80 -25.22 -6.45
N PRO A 181 1.80 -24.84 -7.29
CA PRO A 181 2.57 -23.59 -7.13
C PRO A 181 1.71 -22.31 -7.11
N ALA A 182 0.54 -22.36 -7.75
CA ALA A 182 -0.40 -21.26 -7.81
C ALA A 182 -1.23 -21.06 -6.53
N ALA A 183 -1.28 -22.07 -5.65
CA ALA A 183 -2.04 -22.01 -4.40
C ALA A 183 -1.21 -21.31 -3.31
N ARG A 184 -1.35 -20.00 -3.22
CA ARG A 184 -0.64 -19.13 -2.27
C ARG A 184 -1.62 -18.38 -1.38
N PHE A 185 -2.58 -19.09 -0.80
CA PHE A 185 -3.59 -18.51 0.09
C PHE A 185 -3.30 -18.90 1.54
N PRO A 186 -3.43 -17.97 2.50
CA PRO A 186 -3.92 -16.59 2.39
C PRO A 186 -2.89 -15.59 1.86
N ASP A 187 -1.61 -15.92 1.86
CA ASP A 187 -0.53 -15.07 1.34
C ASP A 187 0.62 -15.90 0.73
N GLU A 188 1.58 -15.22 0.11
CA GLU A 188 2.73 -15.86 -0.58
C GLU A 188 3.74 -16.50 0.38
N ARG A 189 3.68 -16.19 1.67
CA ARG A 189 4.59 -16.70 2.71
C ARG A 189 4.10 -17.97 3.35
N THR A 190 2.86 -18.40 3.05
CA THR A 190 2.29 -19.62 3.63
C THR A 190 3.03 -20.85 3.15
N GLU A 191 3.68 -21.56 4.08
CA GLU A 191 4.50 -22.72 3.82
C GLU A 191 3.73 -24.04 3.96
N LEU A 192 2.72 -24.07 4.84
CA LEU A 192 1.89 -25.24 5.09
C LEU A 192 0.50 -24.85 5.62
N TRP A 193 -0.42 -25.80 5.57
CA TRP A 193 -1.79 -25.65 6.07
C TRP A 193 -2.07 -26.69 7.15
N LEU A 194 -2.76 -26.26 8.21
CA LEU A 194 -3.18 -27.08 9.34
C LEU A 194 -4.71 -27.05 9.48
N PRO A 195 -5.33 -28.12 9.96
CA PRO A 195 -6.77 -28.11 10.25
C PRO A 195 -7.13 -27.12 11.36
N ILE A 196 -8.34 -26.57 11.31
CA ILE A 196 -8.81 -25.54 12.26
C ILE A 196 -8.85 -26.02 13.71
N GLY A 197 -9.00 -27.31 13.95
CA GLY A 197 -8.95 -27.91 15.27
C GLY A 197 -7.65 -27.68 16.04
N VAL A 198 -6.55 -27.34 15.34
CA VAL A 198 -5.31 -26.90 16.00
C VAL A 198 -5.54 -25.63 16.82
N ALA A 199 -6.27 -24.66 16.27
CA ALA A 199 -6.60 -23.42 16.99
C ALA A 199 -7.53 -23.69 18.19
N PHE A 200 -8.45 -24.64 18.04
CA PHE A 200 -9.39 -25.03 19.11
C PHE A 200 -8.67 -25.79 20.23
N ALA A 201 -7.67 -26.61 19.89
CA ALA A 201 -6.86 -27.30 20.89
C ALA A 201 -6.03 -26.34 21.75
N ASP A 202 -5.59 -25.21 21.17
CA ASP A 202 -4.86 -24.18 21.89
C ASP A 202 -5.79 -23.24 22.68
N ASN A 203 -7.00 -23.00 22.18
CA ASN A 203 -8.05 -22.21 22.84
C ASN A 203 -9.45 -22.73 22.47
N PRO A 204 -10.09 -23.58 23.30
CA PRO A 204 -11.40 -24.13 23.01
C PRO A 204 -12.54 -23.10 22.87
N ASP A 205 -12.40 -21.92 23.48
CA ASP A 205 -13.40 -20.86 23.38
C ASP A 205 -13.55 -20.34 21.93
N LEU A 206 -12.53 -20.48 21.10
CA LEU A 206 -12.59 -20.11 19.69
C LEU A 206 -13.63 -20.91 18.90
N GLU A 207 -13.93 -22.13 19.31
CA GLU A 207 -14.90 -23.00 18.63
C GLU A 207 -16.35 -22.63 18.96
N VAL A 208 -16.63 -22.23 20.21
CA VAL A 208 -17.99 -22.09 20.73
C VAL A 208 -18.41 -20.66 21.01
N ASN A 209 -17.47 -19.77 21.29
CA ASN A 209 -17.77 -18.40 21.69
C ASN A 209 -17.96 -17.48 20.47
N ALA A 210 -19.18 -16.96 20.32
CA ALA A 210 -19.55 -16.05 19.24
C ALA A 210 -18.88 -14.66 19.35
N ASP A 211 -18.35 -14.30 20.51
CA ASP A 211 -17.68 -13.01 20.75
C ASP A 211 -16.16 -13.03 20.45
N TYR A 212 -15.62 -14.17 20.02
CA TYR A 212 -14.21 -14.31 19.64
C TYR A 212 -13.99 -14.05 18.14
N PHE A 213 -13.74 -12.83 17.78
CA PHE A 213 -13.55 -12.39 16.37
C PHE A 213 -12.10 -12.62 15.89
N ALA A 214 -11.69 -13.88 15.79
CA ALA A 214 -10.30 -14.27 15.53
C ALA A 214 -10.01 -14.77 14.11
N PHE A 215 -11.04 -15.02 13.30
CA PHE A 215 -10.90 -15.69 12.02
C PHE A 215 -11.17 -14.78 10.82
N SER A 216 -10.39 -14.92 9.78
CA SER A 216 -10.71 -14.41 8.46
C SER A 216 -11.63 -15.41 7.75
N VAL A 217 -12.52 -14.91 6.89
CA VAL A 217 -13.52 -15.74 6.21
C VAL A 217 -13.52 -15.47 4.71
N VAL A 218 -13.41 -16.53 3.93
CA VAL A 218 -13.55 -16.48 2.47
C VAL A 218 -14.77 -17.28 2.05
N GLY A 219 -15.61 -16.70 1.20
CA GLY A 219 -16.78 -17.34 0.63
C GLY A 219 -16.66 -17.52 -0.87
N ARG A 220 -17.33 -18.54 -1.41
CA ARG A 220 -17.61 -18.66 -2.84
C ARG A 220 -19.10 -18.42 -3.05
N LEU A 221 -19.46 -17.41 -3.84
CA LEU A 221 -20.84 -17.11 -4.17
C LEU A 221 -21.50 -18.30 -4.92
N ALA A 222 -22.77 -18.52 -4.64
CA ALA A 222 -23.59 -19.50 -5.37
C ALA A 222 -23.71 -19.12 -6.86
N PRO A 223 -23.98 -20.07 -7.77
CA PRO A 223 -24.24 -19.74 -9.16
C PRO A 223 -25.40 -18.75 -9.29
N GLY A 224 -25.16 -17.59 -9.93
CA GLY A 224 -26.16 -16.55 -10.10
C GLY A 224 -26.33 -15.58 -8.92
N ALA A 225 -25.64 -15.80 -7.79
CA ALA A 225 -25.60 -14.83 -6.71
C ALA A 225 -24.62 -13.69 -7.05
N SER A 226 -24.98 -12.44 -6.67
CA SER A 226 -24.10 -11.28 -6.82
C SER A 226 -23.55 -10.81 -5.47
N VAL A 227 -22.43 -10.07 -5.49
CA VAL A 227 -21.83 -9.47 -4.30
C VAL A 227 -22.82 -8.55 -3.58
N GLU A 228 -23.62 -7.80 -4.35
CA GLU A 228 -24.62 -6.85 -3.83
C GLU A 228 -25.74 -7.57 -3.10
N ARG A 229 -26.28 -8.66 -3.70
CA ARG A 229 -27.34 -9.47 -3.09
C ARG A 229 -26.86 -10.13 -1.81
N ALA A 230 -25.75 -10.86 -1.88
CA ALA A 230 -25.17 -11.52 -0.71
C ALA A 230 -24.82 -10.52 0.41
N GLY A 231 -24.41 -9.29 0.04
CA GLY A 231 -24.18 -8.20 0.97
C GLY A 231 -25.45 -7.72 1.68
N ALA A 232 -26.55 -7.61 0.95
CA ALA A 232 -27.84 -7.23 1.52
C ALA A 232 -28.39 -8.33 2.49
N ASP A 233 -28.23 -9.59 2.11
CA ASP A 233 -28.65 -10.71 2.96
C ASP A 233 -27.77 -10.86 4.22
N LEU A 234 -26.47 -10.57 4.12
CA LEU A 234 -25.57 -10.47 5.29
C LEU A 234 -25.94 -9.30 6.22
N ALA A 235 -26.31 -8.15 5.66
CA ALA A 235 -26.76 -7.02 6.47
C ALA A 235 -28.08 -7.35 7.22
N LEU A 236 -29.00 -8.07 6.56
CA LEU A 236 -30.22 -8.57 7.20
C LEU A 236 -29.91 -9.61 8.28
N PHE A 237 -28.95 -10.49 8.06
CA PHE A 237 -28.45 -11.44 9.06
C PHE A 237 -27.87 -10.70 10.28
N SER A 238 -27.05 -9.68 10.07
CA SER A 238 -26.49 -8.84 11.13
C SER A 238 -27.61 -8.21 11.97
N LYS A 239 -28.66 -7.68 11.31
CA LYS A 239 -29.82 -7.09 12.00
C LYS A 239 -30.58 -8.09 12.86
N ARG A 240 -30.82 -9.29 12.34
CA ARG A 240 -31.48 -10.37 13.12
C ARG A 240 -30.66 -10.80 14.33
N LEU A 241 -29.34 -10.82 14.18
CA LEU A 241 -28.43 -11.13 15.27
C LEU A 241 -28.52 -10.06 16.37
N ALA A 242 -28.63 -8.77 15.97
CA ALA A 242 -28.86 -7.65 16.86
C ALA A 242 -30.15 -7.81 17.68
N GLU A 243 -31.24 -8.11 16.99
CA GLU A 243 -32.56 -8.28 17.61
C GLU A 243 -32.56 -9.45 18.59
N ALA A 244 -31.90 -10.55 18.27
CA ALA A 244 -31.78 -11.73 19.14
C ALA A 244 -30.96 -11.44 20.41
N SER A 245 -29.85 -10.71 20.31
CA SER A 245 -29.03 -10.33 21.47
C SER A 245 -29.74 -9.39 22.41
N THR A 246 -30.55 -8.46 21.89
CA THR A 246 -31.37 -7.54 22.69
C THR A 246 -32.48 -8.27 23.47
N GLN A 247 -33.08 -9.29 22.87
CA GLN A 247 -34.12 -10.11 23.56
C GLN A 247 -33.57 -10.99 24.68
N THR A 248 -32.33 -11.43 24.57
CA THR A 248 -31.68 -12.27 25.60
C THR A 248 -31.22 -11.42 26.79
N SER A 249 -31.02 -10.14 26.60
CA SER A 249 -30.58 -9.19 27.64
C SER A 249 -31.73 -8.51 28.39
N ALA A 250 -32.96 -8.67 27.94
CA ALA A 250 -34.14 -8.20 28.68
C ALA A 250 -34.43 -9.06 29.90
N PRO A 251 -34.52 -8.51 31.13
CA PRO A 251 -34.91 -9.28 32.28
C PRO A 251 -36.32 -9.88 32.05
N LYS A 252 -36.46 -11.18 32.21
CA LYS A 252 -37.79 -11.82 32.16
C LYS A 252 -38.71 -11.15 33.19
N ALA A 253 -39.68 -10.41 32.71
CA ALA A 253 -40.69 -9.69 33.54
C ALA A 253 -41.61 -10.63 34.36
N GLY A 254 -41.14 -11.80 34.76
CA GLY A 254 -41.89 -12.83 35.47
C GLY A 254 -41.47 -13.08 36.91
N ASP A 255 -40.26 -12.72 37.33
CA ASP A 255 -39.73 -13.13 38.63
C ASP A 255 -39.79 -12.04 39.75
N ALA A 256 -40.53 -10.96 39.53
CA ALA A 256 -40.63 -9.85 40.49
C ALA A 256 -41.88 -9.96 41.42
N LYS A 257 -42.46 -11.15 41.61
CA LYS A 257 -43.62 -11.33 42.54
C LYS A 257 -43.43 -12.57 43.43
N SER A 258 -42.36 -12.66 44.19
CA SER A 258 -42.35 -13.47 45.45
C SER A 258 -41.01 -13.31 46.20
N ALA A 259 -40.78 -12.19 46.83
CA ALA A 259 -39.81 -12.10 47.91
C ALA A 259 -40.22 -10.99 48.85
N GLY A 260 -41.25 -11.26 49.60
CA GLY A 260 -41.54 -10.55 50.84
C GLY A 260 -41.36 -11.55 51.98
N ALA A 261 -40.56 -11.16 52.97
CA ALA A 261 -40.48 -11.62 54.34
C ALA A 261 -39.19 -12.29 54.79
N ASN A 262 -38.42 -11.51 55.49
CA ASN A 262 -37.64 -11.82 56.76
C ASN A 262 -37.19 -13.24 57.09
N GLY A 263 -35.88 -13.46 57.16
CA GLY A 263 -35.19 -14.56 57.84
C GLY A 263 -33.66 -14.34 57.76
N PRO A 264 -32.87 -14.61 58.83
CA PRO A 264 -31.45 -14.25 58.90
C PRO A 264 -30.59 -15.15 58.02
N ALA A 265 -29.57 -14.53 57.45
CA ALA A 265 -28.62 -15.10 56.52
C ALA A 265 -27.87 -16.31 57.04
N ALA A 266 -28.03 -17.47 56.36
CA ALA A 266 -27.14 -18.61 56.52
C ALA A 266 -26.05 -18.53 55.41
N SER A 267 -24.80 -18.70 55.78
CA SER A 267 -23.64 -18.73 54.89
C SER A 267 -23.74 -19.93 53.93
N PRO A 268 -23.44 -19.76 52.64
CA PRO A 268 -23.46 -20.87 51.69
C PRO A 268 -22.22 -21.76 51.82
N PRO A 269 -22.36 -23.07 51.48
CA PRO A 269 -21.26 -24.02 51.53
C PRO A 269 -20.24 -23.75 50.39
N PRO A 270 -18.95 -24.09 50.58
CA PRO A 270 -17.95 -23.89 49.56
C PRO A 270 -18.10 -24.91 48.43
N GLY A 271 -18.38 -24.46 47.20
CA GLY A 271 -18.39 -25.30 46.03
C GLY A 271 -19.41 -24.99 44.91
N ALA A 272 -20.22 -23.97 45.08
CA ALA A 272 -21.13 -23.55 43.98
C ALA A 272 -20.50 -22.40 43.23
N GLY A 273 -20.02 -22.66 41.98
CA GLY A 273 -19.54 -21.64 41.08
C GLY A 273 -20.63 -20.62 40.81
N ALA A 274 -20.30 -19.34 40.97
CA ALA A 274 -21.19 -18.25 40.64
C ALA A 274 -21.56 -18.30 39.15
N PRO A 275 -22.77 -17.92 38.76
CA PRO A 275 -23.14 -17.82 37.34
C PRO A 275 -22.28 -16.70 36.71
N SER A 276 -21.52 -17.07 35.68
CA SER A 276 -20.70 -16.15 34.88
C SER A 276 -21.60 -15.21 34.10
N GLY A 277 -21.96 -14.10 34.71
CA GLY A 277 -22.62 -12.99 34.04
C GLY A 277 -21.58 -11.95 33.66
N ALA A 278 -21.35 -11.80 32.40
CA ALA A 278 -20.60 -10.84 31.60
C ALA A 278 -19.42 -11.50 30.90
N VAL A 279 -19.74 -12.15 29.77
CA VAL A 279 -18.74 -12.64 28.82
C VAL A 279 -18.08 -11.44 28.17
N ARG A 280 -16.78 -11.35 28.34
CA ARG A 280 -15.96 -10.29 27.77
C ARG A 280 -15.46 -10.64 26.38
N ARG A 281 -15.59 -9.68 25.50
CA ARG A 281 -15.15 -9.74 24.12
C ARG A 281 -13.63 -9.48 24.03
N VAL A 282 -12.86 -10.50 23.73
CA VAL A 282 -11.46 -10.34 23.34
C VAL A 282 -11.39 -10.16 21.83
N VAL A 283 -10.94 -9.00 21.40
CA VAL A 283 -10.82 -8.64 20.00
C VAL A 283 -9.35 -8.68 19.60
N ILE A 284 -8.99 -9.60 18.72
CA ILE A 284 -7.68 -9.60 18.07
C ILE A 284 -7.80 -8.83 16.76
N ALA A 285 -7.42 -7.55 16.77
CA ALA A 285 -7.43 -6.73 15.57
C ALA A 285 -6.11 -6.89 14.82
N ARG A 286 -6.19 -7.21 13.53
CA ARG A 286 -5.07 -7.09 12.61
C ARG A 286 -5.13 -5.72 11.93
N SER A 287 -4.18 -4.84 12.23
CA SER A 287 -4.02 -3.58 11.53
C SER A 287 -3.50 -3.81 10.11
N GLY A 288 -4.36 -3.77 9.12
CA GLY A 288 -3.98 -3.99 7.73
C GLY A 288 -4.95 -3.43 6.68
N GLY A 289 -6.06 -2.79 7.10
CA GLY A 289 -7.02 -2.18 6.17
C GLY A 289 -6.94 -0.66 6.15
N PRO A 290 -7.31 -0.01 5.03
CA PRO A 290 -7.40 1.44 4.97
C PRO A 290 -8.52 1.97 5.88
N PRO A 291 -8.39 3.18 6.46
CA PRO A 291 -9.43 3.77 7.28
C PRO A 291 -10.68 4.03 6.43
N GLY A 292 -11.74 3.28 6.71
CA GLY A 292 -13.06 3.54 6.15
C GLY A 292 -13.71 4.71 6.86
N GLY A 293 -14.31 5.64 6.07
CA GLY A 293 -14.90 6.86 6.57
C GLY A 293 -16.04 6.61 7.57
N ALA A 294 -16.09 7.47 8.57
CA ALA A 294 -17.12 7.52 9.59
C ALA A 294 -18.50 7.81 8.98
N ALA A 295 -19.47 6.93 9.23
CA ALA A 295 -20.88 7.24 9.08
C ALA A 295 -21.52 7.12 10.47
N GLY A 296 -21.99 8.24 11.02
CA GLY A 296 -22.73 8.27 12.28
C GLY A 296 -24.09 7.57 12.12
N GLY A 297 -24.30 6.49 12.88
CA GLY A 297 -25.57 5.79 13.02
C GLY A 297 -26.17 6.00 14.44
N PRO A 298 -27.46 5.73 14.62
CA PRO A 298 -28.15 5.92 15.89
C PRO A 298 -27.64 5.03 17.01
N LYS A 299 -27.77 5.51 18.24
CA LYS A 299 -27.16 5.01 19.48
C LYS A 299 -27.52 3.58 19.92
N ASP A 300 -28.56 2.94 19.35
CA ASP A 300 -29.05 1.61 19.74
C ASP A 300 -28.38 0.42 19.03
N GLN A 301 -27.31 0.66 18.23
CA GLN A 301 -26.64 -0.40 17.44
C GLN A 301 -25.29 -0.82 18.01
N LEU A 302 -24.99 -0.50 19.27
CA LEU A 302 -23.65 -0.64 19.84
C LEU A 302 -23.19 -2.09 20.12
N ASP A 303 -24.09 -3.06 20.10
CA ASP A 303 -23.77 -4.41 20.62
C ASP A 303 -23.68 -5.53 19.57
N THR A 304 -23.92 -5.25 18.30
CA THR A 304 -23.96 -6.31 17.30
C THR A 304 -22.95 -6.16 16.18
N PRO A 305 -22.27 -7.24 15.79
CA PRO A 305 -21.36 -7.21 14.67
C PRO A 305 -22.12 -6.97 13.36
N SER A 306 -21.70 -6.01 12.58
CA SER A 306 -22.17 -5.83 11.22
C SER A 306 -21.24 -6.53 10.24
N PHE A 307 -21.75 -7.45 9.43
CA PHE A 307 -20.96 -8.19 8.46
C PHE A 307 -21.00 -7.52 7.09
N THR A 308 -19.86 -7.49 6.45
CA THR A 308 -19.67 -6.90 5.12
C THR A 308 -18.86 -7.86 4.26
N LEU A 309 -19.09 -7.83 2.95
CA LEU A 309 -18.30 -8.60 2.00
C LEU A 309 -17.85 -7.77 0.80
N GLN A 310 -16.78 -8.21 0.19
CA GLN A 310 -16.32 -7.68 -1.11
C GLN A 310 -15.63 -8.77 -1.92
N ALA A 311 -15.46 -8.55 -3.23
CA ALA A 311 -14.68 -9.47 -4.04
C ALA A 311 -13.27 -9.67 -3.46
N LEU A 312 -12.83 -10.93 -3.35
CA LEU A 312 -11.53 -11.30 -2.78
C LEU A 312 -10.37 -10.60 -3.51
N SER A 313 -10.49 -10.43 -4.84
CA SER A 313 -9.50 -9.69 -5.64
C SER A 313 -9.31 -8.25 -5.15
N ARG A 314 -10.38 -7.58 -4.73
CA ARG A 314 -10.29 -6.21 -4.16
C ARG A 314 -9.67 -6.21 -2.76
N SER A 315 -9.96 -7.23 -1.96
CA SER A 315 -9.39 -7.36 -0.61
C SER A 315 -7.88 -7.58 -0.67
N VAL A 316 -7.42 -8.46 -1.55
CA VAL A 316 -5.98 -8.77 -1.72
C VAL A 316 -5.19 -7.54 -2.20
N VAL A 317 -5.76 -6.74 -3.09
CA VAL A 317 -5.10 -5.51 -3.58
C VAL A 317 -5.13 -4.38 -2.52
N GLY A 318 -6.19 -4.31 -1.72
CA GLY A 318 -6.31 -3.36 -0.61
C GLY A 318 -6.03 -1.91 -1.00
N SER A 319 -5.25 -1.21 -0.18
CA SER A 319 -4.85 0.19 -0.40
C SER A 319 -3.89 0.38 -1.59
N GLY A 320 -3.25 -0.69 -2.07
CA GLY A 320 -2.35 -0.65 -3.23
C GLY A 320 -3.05 -0.22 -4.52
N ARG A 321 -4.38 -0.40 -4.61
CA ARG A 321 -5.16 0.00 -5.80
C ARG A 321 -5.04 1.49 -6.11
N SER A 322 -5.22 2.34 -5.11
CA SER A 322 -5.15 3.80 -5.28
C SER A 322 -3.76 4.22 -5.73
N LEU A 323 -2.72 3.63 -5.15
CA LEU A 323 -1.33 3.82 -5.52
C LEU A 323 -1.10 3.51 -7.02
N ILE A 324 -1.50 2.32 -7.44
CA ILE A 324 -1.28 1.84 -8.81
C ILE A 324 -2.05 2.70 -9.81
N LEU A 325 -3.28 3.12 -9.49
CA LEU A 325 -4.08 3.99 -10.36
C LEU A 325 -3.46 5.39 -10.49
N VAL A 326 -2.90 5.96 -9.43
CA VAL A 326 -2.18 7.25 -9.50
C VAL A 326 -0.93 7.14 -10.35
N LEU A 327 -0.15 6.08 -10.20
CA LEU A 327 1.03 5.83 -11.04
C LEU A 327 0.65 5.64 -12.52
N PHE A 328 -0.41 4.88 -12.79
CA PHE A 328 -0.91 4.68 -14.15
C PHE A 328 -1.40 5.99 -14.78
N GLY A 329 -2.12 6.81 -14.01
CA GLY A 329 -2.53 8.15 -14.42
C GLY A 329 -1.33 9.08 -14.70
N ALA A 330 -0.33 9.06 -13.82
CA ALA A 330 0.89 9.87 -13.99
C ALA A 330 1.65 9.51 -15.26
N VAL A 331 1.81 8.22 -15.53
CA VAL A 331 2.45 7.74 -16.77
C VAL A 331 1.61 8.07 -18.00
N GLY A 332 0.29 8.00 -17.92
CA GLY A 332 -0.61 8.45 -18.97
C GLY A 332 -0.40 9.93 -19.32
N VAL A 333 -0.20 10.78 -18.31
CA VAL A 333 0.13 12.20 -18.51
C VAL A 333 1.50 12.37 -19.17
N VAL A 334 2.53 11.64 -18.75
CA VAL A 334 3.86 11.64 -19.41
C VAL A 334 3.74 11.25 -20.86
N MET A 335 2.94 10.21 -21.16
CA MET A 335 2.70 9.76 -22.53
C MET A 335 1.99 10.82 -23.38
N LEU A 336 1.01 11.53 -22.81
CA LEU A 336 0.35 12.64 -23.49
C LEU A 336 1.33 13.78 -23.79
N ILE A 337 2.23 14.14 -22.87
CA ILE A 337 3.29 15.13 -23.09
C ILE A 337 4.22 14.67 -24.22
N ALA A 338 4.62 13.40 -24.21
CA ALA A 338 5.46 12.83 -25.26
C ALA A 338 4.77 12.90 -26.65
N CYS A 339 3.46 12.61 -26.70
CA CYS A 339 2.67 12.74 -27.93
C CYS A 339 2.57 14.19 -28.42
N VAL A 340 2.34 15.14 -27.51
CA VAL A 340 2.28 16.58 -27.83
C VAL A 340 3.62 17.06 -28.39
N ASN A 341 4.73 16.65 -27.79
CA ASN A 341 6.08 16.96 -28.25
C ASN A 341 6.37 16.38 -29.64
N ALA A 342 6.04 15.09 -29.83
CA ALA A 342 6.21 14.46 -31.15
C ALA A 342 5.37 15.16 -32.25
N ALA A 343 4.12 15.54 -31.90
CA ALA A 343 3.26 16.30 -32.80
C ALA A 343 3.86 17.69 -33.14
N GLY A 344 4.39 18.39 -32.14
CA GLY A 344 5.08 19.66 -32.30
C GLY A 344 6.29 19.58 -33.26
N LEU A 345 7.14 18.55 -33.02
CA LEU A 345 8.31 18.27 -33.85
C LEU A 345 7.91 17.92 -35.31
N LEU A 346 6.86 17.13 -35.52
CA LEU A 346 6.34 16.81 -36.83
C LEU A 346 5.78 18.05 -37.56
N MET A 347 5.04 18.91 -36.86
CA MET A 347 4.52 20.16 -37.45
C MET A 347 5.65 21.11 -37.82
N ALA A 348 6.70 21.22 -37.03
CA ALA A 348 7.88 22.00 -37.39
C ALA A 348 8.53 21.48 -38.67
N ARG A 349 8.71 20.15 -38.79
CA ARG A 349 9.29 19.50 -39.95
C ARG A 349 8.42 19.59 -41.20
N SER A 350 7.11 19.44 -41.10
CA SER A 350 6.17 19.51 -42.22
C SER A 350 6.18 20.87 -42.91
N SER A 351 6.53 21.92 -42.15
CA SER A 351 6.68 23.27 -42.68
C SER A 351 7.84 23.42 -43.68
N GLY A 352 8.96 22.70 -43.49
CA GLY A 352 10.07 22.66 -44.42
C GLY A 352 9.80 21.86 -45.69
N ARG A 353 8.82 20.95 -45.64
CA ARG A 353 8.47 20.04 -46.76
C ARG A 353 7.28 20.52 -47.62
N ARG A 354 6.80 21.73 -47.40
CA ARG A 354 5.61 22.24 -48.13
C ARG A 354 5.80 22.31 -49.61
N ARG A 355 6.95 22.81 -50.06
CA ARG A 355 7.26 22.84 -51.50
C ARG A 355 7.23 21.43 -52.10
N GLU A 356 7.79 20.45 -51.41
CA GLU A 356 7.80 19.04 -51.82
C GLU A 356 6.37 18.48 -51.94
N ILE A 357 5.53 18.74 -50.91
CA ILE A 357 4.13 18.29 -50.90
C ILE A 357 3.32 19.01 -51.98
N ALA A 358 3.53 20.31 -52.19
CA ALA A 358 2.84 21.08 -53.22
C ALA A 358 3.20 20.58 -54.62
N VAL A 359 4.47 20.30 -54.91
CA VAL A 359 4.91 19.72 -56.17
C VAL A 359 4.30 18.32 -56.37
N ARG A 360 4.28 17.49 -55.40
CA ARG A 360 3.63 16.16 -55.52
C ARG A 360 2.13 16.25 -55.80
N ARG A 361 1.46 17.22 -55.21
CA ARG A 361 0.03 17.47 -55.49
C ARG A 361 -0.20 17.99 -56.88
N ALA A 362 0.65 18.90 -57.32
CA ALA A 362 0.61 19.39 -58.69
C ALA A 362 0.83 18.28 -59.74
N LEU A 363 1.63 17.24 -59.34
CA LEU A 363 1.87 16.04 -60.15
C LEU A 363 0.76 14.96 -59.96
N GLY A 364 -0.39 15.29 -59.31
CA GLY A 364 -1.55 14.43 -59.23
C GLY A 364 -1.62 13.50 -58.02
N ALA A 365 -0.76 13.70 -56.98
CA ALA A 365 -0.87 12.89 -55.76
C ALA A 365 -2.14 13.17 -54.97
N GLY A 366 -3.02 12.18 -54.83
CA GLY A 366 -4.25 12.26 -54.07
C GLY A 366 -3.99 12.48 -52.57
N ARG A 367 -4.95 13.12 -51.86
CA ARG A 367 -4.89 13.43 -50.42
C ARG A 367 -4.62 12.19 -49.55
N GLY A 368 -5.30 11.10 -49.85
CA GLY A 368 -5.16 9.83 -49.09
C GLY A 368 -3.76 9.26 -49.19
N ARG A 369 -3.04 9.44 -50.31
CA ARG A 369 -1.67 8.98 -50.48
C ARG A 369 -0.67 9.76 -49.62
N ILE A 370 -0.88 11.08 -49.48
CA ILE A 370 -0.05 11.94 -48.61
C ILE A 370 -0.28 11.65 -47.17
N VAL A 371 -1.55 11.53 -46.75
CA VAL A 371 -1.91 11.15 -45.36
C VAL A 371 -1.34 9.79 -45.01
N ARG A 372 -1.52 8.78 -45.89
CA ARG A 372 -0.98 7.43 -45.65
C ARG A 372 0.54 7.44 -45.51
N GLN A 373 1.24 8.19 -46.33
CA GLN A 373 2.70 8.30 -46.27
C GLN A 373 3.16 8.90 -44.94
N LEU A 374 2.55 10.03 -44.50
CA LEU A 374 2.89 10.67 -43.23
C LEU A 374 2.56 9.77 -42.00
N LEU A 375 1.43 9.06 -42.06
CA LEU A 375 1.06 8.06 -41.03
C LEU A 375 2.10 6.93 -40.98
N THR A 376 2.53 6.41 -42.14
CA THR A 376 3.54 5.35 -42.21
C THR A 376 4.87 5.79 -41.59
N GLU A 377 5.35 7.03 -41.94
CA GLU A 377 6.56 7.59 -41.32
C GLU A 377 6.45 7.65 -39.80
N SER A 378 5.32 8.09 -39.27
CA SER A 378 5.07 8.22 -37.84
C SER A 378 4.94 6.88 -37.11
N VAL A 379 4.26 5.92 -37.74
CA VAL A 379 4.13 4.56 -37.21
C VAL A 379 5.51 3.86 -37.16
N VAL A 380 6.35 4.04 -38.15
CA VAL A 380 7.72 3.48 -38.12
C VAL A 380 8.54 4.08 -36.97
N LEU A 381 8.44 5.41 -36.75
CA LEU A 381 9.11 6.08 -35.62
C LEU A 381 8.57 5.58 -34.27
N SER A 382 7.25 5.44 -34.14
CA SER A 382 6.66 4.96 -32.88
C SER A 382 6.95 3.48 -32.60
N LEU A 383 7.07 2.63 -33.62
CA LEU A 383 7.51 1.24 -33.47
C LEU A 383 8.99 1.15 -33.07
N ALA A 384 9.85 2.00 -33.65
CA ALA A 384 11.24 2.11 -33.20
C ALA A 384 11.33 2.58 -31.73
N ALA A 385 10.49 3.55 -31.36
CA ALA A 385 10.36 4.02 -29.99
C ALA A 385 9.80 2.93 -29.05
N ALA A 386 8.89 2.08 -29.54
CA ALA A 386 8.38 0.94 -28.76
C ALA A 386 9.48 -0.08 -28.44
N GLY A 387 10.36 -0.40 -29.39
CA GLY A 387 11.50 -1.29 -29.13
C GLY A 387 12.46 -0.72 -28.10
N ALA A 388 12.84 0.56 -28.23
CA ALA A 388 13.67 1.24 -27.23
C ALA A 388 12.95 1.40 -25.88
N GLY A 389 11.65 1.72 -25.91
CA GLY A 389 10.79 1.84 -24.73
C GLY A 389 10.63 0.53 -23.98
N LEU A 390 10.48 -0.59 -24.69
CA LEU A 390 10.42 -1.91 -24.09
C LEU A 390 11.70 -2.24 -23.30
N ALA A 391 12.87 -1.95 -23.87
CA ALA A 391 14.15 -2.13 -23.20
C ALA A 391 14.27 -1.24 -21.95
N LEU A 392 13.88 0.04 -22.05
CA LEU A 392 13.84 0.96 -20.90
C LEU A 392 12.84 0.52 -19.85
N GLY A 393 11.67 0.01 -20.28
CA GLY A 393 10.62 -0.50 -19.38
C GLY A 393 11.07 -1.74 -18.61
N ALA A 394 11.75 -2.68 -19.29
CA ALA A 394 12.32 -3.87 -18.65
C ALA A 394 13.36 -3.49 -17.60
N TRP A 395 14.34 -2.67 -17.99
CA TRP A 395 15.37 -2.19 -17.06
C TRP A 395 14.77 -1.41 -15.88
N GLY A 396 13.78 -0.55 -16.14
CA GLY A 396 13.09 0.21 -15.09
C GLY A 396 12.30 -0.69 -14.13
N LEU A 397 11.65 -1.74 -14.66
CA LEU A 397 10.92 -2.72 -13.85
C LEU A 397 11.87 -3.50 -12.93
N ASP A 398 12.98 -4.00 -13.46
CA ASP A 398 14.02 -4.68 -12.68
C ASP A 398 14.58 -3.76 -11.59
N GLY A 399 14.80 -2.48 -11.91
CA GLY A 399 15.23 -1.47 -10.95
C GLY A 399 14.22 -1.24 -9.82
N ILE A 400 12.91 -1.20 -10.12
CA ILE A 400 11.84 -1.05 -9.13
C ILE A 400 11.81 -2.28 -8.22
N LEU A 401 11.79 -3.48 -8.80
CA LEU A 401 11.69 -4.74 -8.04
C LEU A 401 12.93 -4.99 -7.18
N GLY A 402 14.11 -4.65 -7.67
CA GLY A 402 15.38 -4.80 -6.94
C GLY A 402 15.56 -3.78 -5.80
N THR A 403 15.07 -2.55 -5.98
CA THR A 403 15.24 -1.49 -4.97
C THR A 403 14.20 -1.55 -3.86
N TRP A 404 12.98 -2.02 -4.16
CA TRP A 404 11.86 -2.11 -3.20
C TRP A 404 11.26 -3.52 -3.13
N PRO A 405 12.01 -4.53 -2.70
CA PRO A 405 11.51 -5.89 -2.57
C PRO A 405 10.38 -5.96 -1.53
N GLY A 406 9.27 -6.62 -1.87
CA GLY A 406 8.14 -6.85 -0.95
C GLY A 406 7.20 -5.66 -0.71
N VAL A 407 7.40 -4.51 -1.38
CA VAL A 407 6.48 -3.35 -1.31
C VAL A 407 5.22 -3.55 -2.16
N LEU A 408 5.37 -4.19 -3.30
CA LEU A 408 4.25 -4.49 -4.20
C LEU A 408 3.66 -5.88 -3.89
N PRO A 409 2.32 -6.03 -3.88
CA PRO A 409 1.71 -7.35 -3.81
C PRO A 409 1.96 -8.12 -5.11
N ARG A 410 2.07 -9.45 -5.03
CA ARG A 410 2.26 -10.35 -6.18
C ARG A 410 3.56 -10.09 -6.97
N VAL A 411 4.64 -9.71 -6.31
CA VAL A 411 5.93 -9.42 -6.95
C VAL A 411 6.41 -10.56 -7.86
N GLY A 412 6.22 -11.81 -7.44
CA GLY A 412 6.64 -12.99 -8.20
C GLY A 412 5.87 -13.25 -9.50
N THR A 413 4.89 -12.39 -9.86
CA THR A 413 4.10 -12.50 -11.11
C THR A 413 4.21 -11.28 -12.00
N ILE A 414 5.06 -10.31 -11.63
CA ILE A 414 5.24 -9.07 -12.40
C ILE A 414 6.34 -9.29 -13.43
N ASP A 415 5.94 -9.60 -14.66
CA ASP A 415 6.83 -9.79 -15.81
C ASP A 415 6.29 -9.05 -17.04
N ILE A 416 7.17 -8.76 -17.99
CA ILE A 416 6.79 -8.28 -19.31
C ILE A 416 6.38 -9.48 -20.15
N ASP A 417 5.11 -9.82 -20.10
CA ASP A 417 4.52 -10.94 -20.80
C ASP A 417 3.88 -10.54 -22.16
N GLY A 418 3.20 -11.51 -22.80
CA GLY A 418 2.51 -11.27 -24.06
C GLY A 418 1.45 -10.17 -24.01
N ARG A 419 0.81 -9.94 -22.85
CA ARG A 419 -0.17 -8.85 -22.68
C ARG A 419 0.51 -7.50 -22.62
N ALA A 420 1.63 -7.39 -21.92
CA ALA A 420 2.45 -6.18 -21.87
C ALA A 420 3.02 -5.84 -23.25
N LEU A 421 3.45 -6.85 -24.01
CA LEU A 421 3.90 -6.66 -25.40
C LEU A 421 2.75 -6.20 -26.31
N ALA A 422 1.57 -6.81 -26.20
CA ALA A 422 0.40 -6.39 -26.97
C ALA A 422 -0.05 -4.96 -26.61
N PHE A 423 -0.02 -4.59 -25.33
CA PHE A 423 -0.28 -3.24 -24.87
C PHE A 423 0.73 -2.25 -25.45
N THR A 424 2.03 -2.58 -25.39
CA THR A 424 3.11 -1.73 -25.94
C THR A 424 2.94 -1.50 -27.42
N LEU A 425 2.63 -2.56 -28.16
CA LEU A 425 2.36 -2.47 -29.61
C LEU A 425 1.12 -1.62 -29.90
N ALA A 426 0.02 -1.86 -29.17
CA ALA A 426 -1.21 -1.08 -29.34
C ALA A 426 -0.99 0.40 -28.99
N LEU A 427 -0.26 0.69 -27.93
CA LEU A 427 0.11 2.03 -27.52
C LEU A 427 0.99 2.72 -28.57
N ALA A 428 1.98 2.03 -29.12
CA ALA A 428 2.84 2.55 -30.18
C ALA A 428 2.05 2.88 -31.46
N LEU A 429 1.13 2.01 -31.86
CA LEU A 429 0.28 2.25 -33.02
C LEU A 429 -0.69 3.42 -32.76
N ALA A 430 -1.35 3.42 -31.61
CA ALA A 430 -2.27 4.49 -31.23
C ALA A 430 -1.58 5.86 -31.17
N THR A 431 -0.40 5.92 -30.57
CA THR A 431 0.39 7.16 -30.49
C THR A 431 0.91 7.58 -31.86
N GLY A 432 1.44 6.63 -32.66
CA GLY A 432 1.89 6.89 -34.04
C GLY A 432 0.80 7.52 -34.91
N VAL A 433 -0.43 7.05 -34.78
CA VAL A 433 -1.60 7.63 -35.46
C VAL A 433 -2.00 8.96 -34.82
N ALA A 434 -2.14 9.03 -33.49
CA ALA A 434 -2.68 10.20 -32.80
C ALA A 434 -1.83 11.47 -33.02
N PHE A 435 -0.50 11.40 -32.87
CA PHE A 435 0.33 12.59 -33.03
C PHE A 435 0.56 12.99 -34.51
N SER A 436 0.32 12.09 -35.44
CA SER A 436 0.48 12.40 -36.88
C SER A 436 -0.81 12.79 -37.59
N LEU A 437 -1.98 12.44 -37.02
CA LEU A 437 -3.30 12.65 -37.68
C LEU A 437 -3.55 14.14 -37.96
N VAL A 438 -3.36 15.01 -36.95
CA VAL A 438 -3.58 16.46 -37.12
C VAL A 438 -2.61 17.09 -38.13
N PRO A 439 -1.29 16.84 -38.06
CA PRO A 439 -0.37 17.30 -39.09
C PRO A 439 -0.69 16.77 -40.51
N ALA A 440 -1.06 15.49 -40.61
CA ALA A 440 -1.35 14.86 -41.90
C ALA A 440 -2.63 15.43 -42.54
N LEU A 441 -3.70 15.61 -41.78
CA LEU A 441 -4.93 16.20 -42.28
C LEU A 441 -4.74 17.65 -42.72
N ARG A 442 -3.95 18.44 -42.00
CA ARG A 442 -3.60 19.82 -42.38
C ARG A 442 -2.71 19.90 -43.61
N ALA A 443 -1.75 18.98 -43.78
CA ALA A 443 -0.91 18.90 -44.95
C ALA A 443 -1.69 18.51 -46.23
N ALA A 444 -2.82 17.84 -46.06
CA ALA A 444 -3.71 17.38 -47.11
C ALA A 444 -4.82 18.39 -47.50
N SER A 445 -4.95 19.57 -46.85
CA SER A 445 -5.98 20.59 -47.09
C SER A 445 -5.89 21.24 -48.49
N PRO A 446 -7.01 21.74 -49.09
CA PRO A 446 -7.08 22.10 -50.53
C PRO A 446 -6.40 23.39 -50.98
N ASP A 447 -5.94 24.26 -50.11
CA ASP A 447 -5.47 25.61 -50.41
C ASP A 447 -4.07 25.69 -51.04
N VAL A 448 -3.85 24.96 -52.15
CA VAL A 448 -2.56 25.00 -52.87
C VAL A 448 -2.40 26.34 -53.59
N GLU A 449 -3.46 26.90 -54.15
CA GLU A 449 -3.43 28.17 -54.88
C GLU A 449 -3.14 29.37 -53.96
N ARG A 450 -3.72 29.38 -52.76
CA ARG A 450 -3.39 30.39 -51.74
C ARG A 450 -1.97 30.24 -51.20
N THR A 451 -1.45 29.00 -51.13
CA THR A 451 -0.10 28.74 -50.59
C THR A 451 1.01 29.22 -51.53
N LEU A 452 0.75 29.35 -52.81
CA LEU A 452 1.69 29.85 -53.85
C LEU A 452 1.57 31.37 -54.06
N ARG A 453 0.42 31.97 -53.66
CA ARG A 453 0.17 33.43 -53.80
C ARG A 453 0.33 34.25 -52.53
N ASP A 454 0.26 33.65 -51.36
CA ASP A 454 0.20 34.40 -50.11
C ASP A 454 1.40 34.12 -49.20
N ASP A 455 2.36 35.02 -49.23
CA ASP A 455 3.20 35.37 -48.07
C ASP A 455 2.41 36.30 -47.09
N SER A 456 1.07 36.28 -47.09
CA SER A 456 0.23 37.22 -46.36
C SER A 456 0.07 36.87 -44.88
N ALA A 457 0.04 37.90 -44.03
CA ALA A 457 0.03 37.88 -42.57
C ALA A 457 -1.15 37.09 -41.92
N ALA A 458 -2.24 36.80 -42.66
CA ALA A 458 -3.40 36.12 -42.15
C ALA A 458 -3.20 34.60 -41.94
N SER A 459 -2.35 33.93 -42.74
CA SER A 459 -2.07 32.49 -42.57
C SER A 459 -1.10 32.21 -41.40
N THR A 460 -0.34 33.18 -40.94
CA THR A 460 0.59 33.10 -39.81
C THR A 460 -0.16 33.08 -38.45
N GLY A 461 -1.32 33.74 -38.32
CA GLY A 461 -2.07 33.84 -37.07
C GLY A 461 -2.72 32.53 -36.62
N ALA A 462 -3.38 31.79 -37.51
CA ALA A 462 -4.04 30.51 -37.15
C ALA A 462 -3.02 29.40 -36.76
N ARG A 463 -1.86 29.39 -37.42
CA ARG A 463 -0.77 28.44 -37.16
C ARG A 463 -0.06 28.72 -35.85
N ARG A 464 0.16 30.00 -35.52
CA ARG A 464 0.71 30.44 -34.22
C ARG A 464 -0.17 29.98 -33.06
N ARG A 465 -1.48 30.08 -33.23
CA ARG A 465 -2.46 29.58 -32.20
C ARG A 465 -2.32 28.08 -31.98
N SER A 466 -2.16 27.27 -33.04
CA SER A 466 -2.08 25.81 -32.86
C SER A 466 -0.83 25.33 -32.12
N HIS A 467 0.36 25.94 -32.40
CA HIS A 467 1.56 25.63 -31.64
C HIS A 467 1.47 26.16 -30.20
N GLY A 468 0.85 27.33 -30.00
CA GLY A 468 0.61 27.88 -28.68
C GLY A 468 -0.27 26.96 -27.82
N VAL A 469 -1.34 26.38 -28.38
CA VAL A 469 -2.22 25.43 -27.69
C VAL A 469 -1.44 24.18 -27.25
N LEU A 470 -0.58 23.63 -28.13
CA LEU A 470 0.22 22.45 -27.75
C LEU A 470 1.13 22.75 -26.55
N VAL A 471 1.84 23.88 -26.56
CA VAL A 471 2.71 24.26 -25.42
C VAL A 471 1.90 24.54 -24.16
N VAL A 472 0.76 25.21 -24.27
CA VAL A 472 -0.14 25.44 -23.12
C VAL A 472 -0.60 24.10 -22.52
N THR A 473 -0.99 23.14 -23.36
CA THR A 473 -1.39 21.79 -22.93
C THR A 473 -0.22 21.06 -22.27
N GLU A 474 0.96 21.12 -22.86
CA GLU A 474 2.18 20.49 -22.32
C GLU A 474 2.55 21.09 -20.96
N MET A 475 2.56 22.43 -20.84
CA MET A 475 2.83 23.12 -19.58
C MET A 475 1.79 22.78 -18.50
N ALA A 476 0.51 22.71 -18.89
CA ALA A 476 -0.57 22.34 -17.98
C ALA A 476 -0.41 20.90 -17.45
N LEU A 477 -0.13 19.95 -18.33
CA LEU A 477 0.10 18.55 -17.96
C LEU A 477 1.37 18.38 -17.09
N ALA A 478 2.45 19.08 -17.45
CA ALA A 478 3.69 19.07 -16.67
C ALA A 478 3.45 19.66 -15.26
N LEU A 479 2.69 20.75 -15.14
CA LEU A 479 2.34 21.33 -13.85
C LEU A 479 1.52 20.37 -12.98
N VAL A 480 0.55 19.66 -13.55
CA VAL A 480 -0.24 18.66 -12.82
C VAL A 480 0.65 17.59 -12.20
N LEU A 481 1.62 17.06 -12.95
CA LEU A 481 2.57 16.08 -12.42
C LEU A 481 3.50 16.67 -11.34
N LEU A 482 3.98 17.89 -11.57
CA LEU A 482 4.85 18.58 -10.61
C LEU A 482 4.11 18.86 -9.29
N VAL A 483 2.85 19.30 -9.35
CA VAL A 483 2.02 19.51 -8.15
C VAL A 483 1.79 18.17 -7.45
N GLY A 484 1.42 17.11 -8.17
CA GLY A 484 1.24 15.78 -7.60
C GLY A 484 2.51 15.26 -6.92
N ALA A 485 3.66 15.39 -7.57
CA ALA A 485 4.96 15.02 -7.01
C ALA A 485 5.30 15.88 -5.78
N GLY A 486 5.14 17.19 -5.85
CA GLY A 486 5.41 18.11 -4.75
C GLY A 486 4.57 17.82 -3.51
N LEU A 487 3.26 17.54 -3.69
CA LEU A 487 2.38 17.14 -2.59
C LEU A 487 2.81 15.81 -1.95
N LEU A 488 3.20 14.81 -2.75
CA LEU A 488 3.68 13.52 -2.25
C LEU A 488 5.01 13.66 -1.52
N VAL A 489 5.95 14.43 -2.05
CA VAL A 489 7.22 14.74 -1.39
C VAL A 489 6.98 15.41 -0.05
N ARG A 490 6.14 16.43 -0.01
CA ARG A 490 5.82 17.15 1.24
C ARG A 490 5.10 16.25 2.24
N SER A 491 4.15 15.45 1.78
CA SER A 491 3.45 14.46 2.60
C SER A 491 4.42 13.42 3.18
N PHE A 492 5.41 12.97 2.40
CA PHE A 492 6.43 12.04 2.88
C PHE A 492 7.37 12.70 3.89
N VAL A 493 7.82 13.93 3.64
CA VAL A 493 8.64 14.69 4.59
C VAL A 493 7.91 14.87 5.93
N ARG A 494 6.63 15.27 5.89
CA ARG A 494 5.81 15.38 7.09
C ARG A 494 5.70 14.05 7.85
N LEU A 495 5.51 12.95 7.14
CA LEU A 495 5.45 11.63 7.75
C LEU A 495 6.80 11.22 8.38
N SER A 496 7.91 11.56 7.73
CA SER A 496 9.27 11.22 8.23
C SER A 496 9.72 12.12 9.40
N GLU A 497 9.13 13.30 9.56
CA GLU A 497 9.37 14.19 10.70
C GLU A 497 8.63 13.77 11.98
N ILE A 498 7.67 12.85 11.84
CA ILE A 498 6.91 12.37 13.00
C ILE A 498 7.82 11.56 13.92
N ARG A 499 7.82 11.96 15.17
CA ARG A 499 8.43 11.17 16.24
C ARG A 499 7.47 10.07 16.65
N PRO A 500 7.90 8.80 16.62
CA PRO A 500 7.01 7.69 16.96
C PRO A 500 6.66 7.59 18.46
N GLY A 501 7.26 8.42 19.32
CA GLY A 501 7.09 8.39 20.77
C GLY A 501 8.17 7.57 21.49
N PHE A 502 9.05 6.92 20.72
CA PHE A 502 10.22 6.18 21.21
C PHE A 502 11.43 6.47 20.30
N ASP A 503 12.62 6.05 20.73
CA ASP A 503 13.85 6.17 19.92
C ASP A 503 14.13 4.86 19.17
N PRO A 504 13.90 4.82 17.83
CA PRO A 504 14.12 3.61 17.04
C PRO A 504 15.59 3.34 16.72
N GLN A 505 16.50 4.31 16.96
CA GLN A 505 17.88 4.21 16.52
C GLN A 505 18.63 3.13 17.27
N ASN A 506 19.39 2.35 16.52
CA ASN A 506 20.27 1.31 17.05
C ASN A 506 19.56 0.22 17.88
N VAL A 507 18.27 -0.05 17.63
CA VAL A 507 17.53 -1.12 18.30
C VAL A 507 17.31 -2.28 17.34
N LEU A 508 17.84 -3.45 17.71
CA LEU A 508 17.53 -4.73 17.09
C LEU A 508 16.39 -5.39 17.85
N ALA A 509 15.41 -5.92 17.15
CA ALA A 509 14.34 -6.73 17.73
C ALA A 509 14.33 -8.12 17.10
N ALA A 510 14.21 -9.13 17.93
CA ALA A 510 14.10 -10.52 17.53
C ALA A 510 12.82 -11.12 18.07
N ARG A 511 12.02 -11.73 17.19
CA ARG A 511 10.82 -12.42 17.61
C ARG A 511 11.14 -13.86 17.98
N ILE A 512 10.71 -14.26 19.15
CA ILE A 512 10.86 -15.62 19.66
C ILE A 512 9.48 -16.14 20.00
N ARG A 513 9.12 -17.31 19.46
CA ARG A 513 7.90 -18.03 19.79
C ARG A 513 8.30 -19.34 20.44
N LEU A 514 8.01 -19.45 21.75
CA LEU A 514 8.29 -20.66 22.51
C LEU A 514 7.38 -21.81 22.05
N THR A 515 7.94 -23.01 22.06
CA THR A 515 7.21 -24.23 21.72
C THR A 515 6.29 -24.63 22.89
N PRO A 516 4.94 -24.58 22.75
CA PRO A 516 4.01 -24.77 23.87
C PRO A 516 4.18 -26.11 24.58
N SER A 517 4.53 -27.18 23.85
CA SER A 517 4.74 -28.51 24.45
C SER A 517 5.96 -28.61 25.38
N ARG A 518 6.93 -27.68 25.25
CA ARG A 518 8.15 -27.61 26.07
C ARG A 518 8.05 -26.60 27.21
N TYR A 519 7.35 -25.49 26.95
CA TYR A 519 7.19 -24.38 27.89
C TYR A 519 5.75 -24.32 28.39
N GLN A 520 5.38 -25.32 29.21
CA GLN A 520 4.00 -25.57 29.63
C GLN A 520 3.49 -24.62 30.72
N ASN A 521 4.39 -23.99 31.45
CA ASN A 521 4.01 -23.08 32.54
C ASN A 521 4.72 -21.73 32.41
N VAL A 522 4.15 -20.73 33.07
CA VAL A 522 4.60 -19.33 33.00
C VAL A 522 6.05 -19.18 33.49
N GLN A 523 6.43 -19.95 34.52
CA GLN A 523 7.78 -19.88 35.10
C GLN A 523 8.83 -20.32 34.08
N GLN A 524 8.65 -21.44 33.39
CA GLN A 524 9.57 -21.91 32.34
C GLN A 524 9.74 -20.89 31.22
N GLN A 525 8.65 -20.19 30.86
CA GLN A 525 8.67 -19.16 29.84
C GLN A 525 9.48 -17.95 30.31
N GLN A 526 9.25 -17.50 31.52
CA GLN A 526 10.01 -16.41 32.15
C GLN A 526 11.49 -16.75 32.28
N ASP A 527 11.83 -17.93 32.81
CA ASP A 527 13.20 -18.38 32.98
C ASP A 527 13.97 -18.38 31.65
N PHE A 528 13.33 -18.81 30.56
CA PHE A 528 13.94 -18.77 29.24
C PHE A 528 14.27 -17.32 28.81
N PHE A 529 13.30 -16.40 28.91
CA PHE A 529 13.52 -15.03 28.50
C PHE A 529 14.52 -14.31 29.40
N ASP A 530 14.47 -14.51 30.70
CA ASP A 530 15.42 -13.96 31.67
C ASP A 530 16.86 -14.44 31.38
N GLN A 531 17.02 -15.70 30.99
CA GLN A 531 18.32 -16.24 30.58
C GLN A 531 18.86 -15.58 29.30
N VAL A 532 17.98 -15.40 28.29
CA VAL A 532 18.33 -14.73 27.03
C VAL A 532 18.71 -13.29 27.30
N GLU A 533 17.92 -12.54 28.07
CA GLU A 533 18.19 -11.14 28.43
C GLU A 533 19.52 -11.01 29.19
N ALA A 534 19.74 -11.84 30.21
CA ALA A 534 20.96 -11.83 31.00
C ALA A 534 22.21 -12.15 30.17
N ASP A 535 22.14 -13.07 29.18
CA ASP A 535 23.25 -13.36 28.28
C ASP A 535 23.52 -12.18 27.35
N LEU A 536 22.49 -11.58 26.78
CA LEU A 536 22.62 -10.42 25.89
C LEU A 536 23.19 -9.21 26.62
N MET A 537 22.76 -8.91 27.83
CA MET A 537 23.27 -7.78 28.63
C MET A 537 24.76 -7.87 28.94
N ARG A 538 25.32 -9.09 28.97
CA ARG A 538 26.76 -9.31 29.15
C ARG A 538 27.59 -9.11 27.87
N ARG A 539 26.93 -8.94 26.70
CA ARG A 539 27.64 -8.81 25.41
C ARG A 539 28.21 -7.42 25.23
N PRO A 540 29.46 -7.30 24.74
CA PRO A 540 30.01 -6.00 24.38
C PRO A 540 29.12 -5.28 23.35
N GLY A 541 28.87 -3.99 23.57
CA GLY A 541 28.09 -3.18 22.65
C GLY A 541 26.58 -3.23 22.86
N VAL A 542 26.07 -4.01 23.82
CA VAL A 542 24.67 -3.98 24.24
C VAL A 542 24.50 -2.96 25.36
N MET A 543 23.59 -2.00 25.16
CA MET A 543 23.30 -0.91 26.10
C MET A 543 22.04 -1.16 26.93
N GLY A 544 21.13 -1.99 26.45
CA GLY A 544 19.88 -2.36 27.11
C GLY A 544 19.20 -3.48 26.34
N VAL A 545 18.51 -4.33 27.08
CA VAL A 545 17.67 -5.41 26.51
C VAL A 545 16.28 -5.28 27.14
N SER A 546 15.24 -5.59 26.41
CA SER A 546 13.88 -5.58 26.89
C SER A 546 12.98 -6.59 26.19
N LEU A 547 11.92 -6.97 26.87
CA LEU A 547 10.92 -7.92 26.43
C LEU A 547 9.57 -7.24 26.25
N SER A 548 8.90 -7.53 25.13
CA SER A 548 7.51 -7.10 24.91
C SER A 548 6.72 -8.18 24.16
N ARG A 549 5.43 -8.26 24.39
CA ARG A 549 4.54 -9.16 23.63
C ARG A 549 4.38 -8.70 22.21
N THR A 550 4.22 -7.40 22.01
CA THR A 550 4.14 -6.76 20.70
C THR A 550 5.29 -5.77 20.52
N LEU A 551 5.75 -5.62 19.29
CA LEU A 551 6.78 -4.63 18.98
C LEU A 551 6.08 -3.40 18.38
N PRO A 552 6.38 -2.18 18.83
CA PRO A 552 5.86 -0.99 18.18
C PRO A 552 6.11 -1.01 16.69
N LEU A 553 5.12 -0.58 15.90
CA LEU A 553 5.17 -0.56 14.44
C LEU A 553 5.24 -1.94 13.76
N SER A 554 5.10 -3.05 14.49
CA SER A 554 5.04 -4.39 13.85
C SER A 554 3.71 -4.66 13.13
N GLY A 555 2.73 -3.76 13.26
CA GLY A 555 1.39 -3.93 12.73
C GLY A 555 0.49 -4.86 13.53
N ALA A 556 0.97 -5.39 14.64
CA ALA A 556 0.19 -6.16 15.60
C ALA A 556 -0.09 -5.29 16.84
N THR A 557 -1.34 -5.08 17.16
CA THR A 557 -1.76 -4.41 18.40
C THR A 557 -2.89 -5.23 19.01
N MET A 558 -2.74 -5.63 20.25
CA MET A 558 -3.82 -6.27 20.98
C MET A 558 -4.74 -5.17 21.47
N MET A 559 -6.04 -5.28 21.19
CA MET A 559 -7.03 -4.31 21.64
C MET A 559 -7.97 -4.95 22.64
N LEU A 560 -8.24 -4.21 23.71
CA LEU A 560 -9.16 -4.59 24.77
C LEU A 560 -10.36 -3.63 24.75
N GLY A 561 -11.57 -4.16 24.68
CA GLY A 561 -12.78 -3.38 24.87
C GLY A 561 -13.05 -3.20 26.38
N MET A 562 -13.20 -1.97 26.83
CA MET A 562 -13.53 -1.63 28.21
C MET A 562 -14.79 -0.76 28.24
N ASP A 563 -15.68 -1.02 29.20
CA ASP A 563 -16.79 -0.12 29.48
C ASP A 563 -16.27 1.02 30.39
N PRO A 564 -16.30 2.29 29.91
CA PRO A 564 -15.82 3.42 30.69
C PRO A 564 -16.57 3.59 32.01
N ARG A 565 -17.81 3.11 32.15
CA ARG A 565 -18.61 3.15 33.35
C ARG A 565 -18.00 2.34 34.53
N GLU A 566 -17.16 1.36 34.21
CA GLU A 566 -16.41 0.59 35.20
C GLU A 566 -15.35 1.44 35.94
N VAL A 567 -14.94 2.56 35.35
CA VAL A 567 -13.93 3.49 35.88
C VAL A 567 -14.55 4.87 36.17
N ARG A 568 -15.58 5.24 35.40
CA ARG A 568 -16.19 6.56 35.42
C ARG A 568 -17.70 6.45 35.27
N ALA A 569 -18.45 6.72 36.34
CA ALA A 569 -19.91 6.52 36.40
C ALA A 569 -20.71 7.45 35.44
N ASP A 570 -20.09 8.53 34.95
CA ASP A 570 -20.78 9.65 34.26
C ASP A 570 -20.74 9.58 32.74
N ASP A 571 -20.11 8.57 32.14
CA ASP A 571 -19.95 8.52 30.69
C ASP A 571 -20.89 7.47 30.07
N PRO A 572 -21.93 7.88 29.32
CA PRO A 572 -22.87 6.92 28.73
C PRO A 572 -22.33 6.35 27.43
N ASP A 573 -22.40 5.05 27.28
CA ASP A 573 -22.64 4.31 26.04
C ASP A 573 -21.53 4.12 25.00
N GLN A 574 -20.22 4.31 25.30
CA GLN A 574 -19.17 3.94 24.34
C GLN A 574 -18.17 2.95 24.95
N VAL A 575 -18.07 1.76 24.36
CA VAL A 575 -16.96 0.83 24.67
C VAL A 575 -15.66 1.49 24.22
N LEU A 576 -14.76 1.70 25.16
CA LEU A 576 -13.43 2.25 24.89
C LEU A 576 -12.51 1.14 24.42
N MET A 577 -11.97 1.28 23.22
CA MET A 577 -10.95 0.37 22.71
C MET A 577 -9.56 0.85 23.14
N ILE A 578 -8.90 0.03 23.96
CA ILE A 578 -7.60 0.33 24.55
C ILE A 578 -6.58 -0.65 23.99
N GLY A 579 -5.44 -0.14 23.55
CA GLY A 579 -4.28 -0.96 23.24
C GLY A 579 -3.73 -1.61 24.51
N LEU A 580 -3.39 -2.89 24.44
CA LEU A 580 -2.76 -3.65 25.52
C LEU A 580 -1.42 -4.21 25.04
N ASP A 581 -0.36 -3.90 25.77
CA ASP A 581 0.91 -4.61 25.64
C ASP A 581 1.38 -5.17 26.97
N VAL A 582 2.19 -6.21 26.90
CA VAL A 582 2.82 -6.84 28.07
C VAL A 582 4.31 -6.64 27.91
N VAL A 583 4.92 -5.94 28.86
CA VAL A 583 6.31 -5.48 28.76
C VAL A 583 7.07 -5.76 30.06
N ASP A 584 8.39 -5.86 29.94
CA ASP A 584 9.26 -5.95 31.11
C ASP A 584 9.60 -4.57 31.70
N ALA A 585 10.36 -4.58 32.78
CA ALA A 585 10.78 -3.37 33.48
C ALA A 585 11.71 -2.48 32.63
N GLN A 586 12.47 -3.08 31.69
CA GLN A 586 13.47 -2.39 30.89
C GLN A 586 12.92 -1.80 29.59
N TYR A 587 11.68 -2.13 29.21
CA TYR A 587 11.07 -1.74 27.95
C TYR A 587 11.12 -0.23 27.69
N PHE A 588 10.68 0.55 28.67
CA PHE A 588 10.60 2.01 28.54
C PHE A 588 12.00 2.66 28.45
N THR A 589 12.96 2.13 29.19
CA THR A 589 14.35 2.63 29.16
C THR A 589 15.08 2.20 27.92
N THR A 590 14.93 0.95 27.48
CA THR A 590 15.56 0.41 26.26
C THR A 590 15.06 1.16 25.02
N LEU A 591 13.77 1.43 24.93
CA LEU A 591 13.18 2.17 23.81
C LEU A 591 13.21 3.69 24.03
N ARG A 592 13.67 4.18 25.19
CA ARG A 592 13.72 5.60 25.57
C ARG A 592 12.34 6.28 25.46
N ILE A 593 11.33 5.62 25.97
CA ILE A 593 9.97 6.14 26.05
C ILE A 593 9.89 7.07 27.28
N PRO A 594 9.46 8.34 27.12
CA PRO A 594 9.42 9.28 28.25
C PRO A 594 8.39 8.91 29.29
N LEU A 595 8.82 8.78 30.56
CA LEU A 595 7.95 8.72 31.73
C LEU A 595 7.50 10.14 32.08
N LEU A 596 6.20 10.36 32.15
CA LEU A 596 5.59 11.68 32.45
C LEU A 596 5.30 11.83 33.95
N ALA A 597 4.83 10.75 34.59
CA ALA A 597 4.53 10.75 36.03
C ALA A 597 4.67 9.34 36.62
N GLY A 598 4.90 9.26 37.92
CA GLY A 598 5.00 7.99 38.63
C GLY A 598 6.31 7.26 38.40
N ARG A 599 6.25 5.93 38.20
CA ARG A 599 7.41 5.05 38.02
C ARG A 599 7.15 4.02 36.93
N VAL A 600 8.22 3.46 36.37
CA VAL A 600 8.17 2.25 35.55
C VAL A 600 8.03 1.00 36.42
N PHE A 601 7.80 -0.16 35.79
CA PHE A 601 7.80 -1.45 36.50
C PHE A 601 9.14 -1.70 37.14
N GLY A 602 9.12 -2.42 38.25
CA GLY A 602 10.29 -2.75 39.05
C GLY A 602 10.23 -4.16 39.64
N PRO A 603 11.28 -4.58 40.32
CA PRO A 603 11.38 -5.94 40.91
C PRO A 603 10.28 -6.27 41.93
N SER A 604 9.63 -5.26 42.52
CA SER A 604 8.48 -5.43 43.42
C SER A 604 7.22 -5.89 42.72
N ASP A 605 7.10 -5.66 41.41
CA ASP A 605 5.92 -5.91 40.61
C ASP A 605 5.94 -7.34 40.02
N ARG A 606 6.06 -8.30 40.90
CA ARG A 606 6.19 -9.74 40.60
C ARG A 606 4.84 -10.49 40.77
N ALA A 607 4.83 -11.73 40.32
CA ALA A 607 3.69 -12.63 40.54
C ALA A 607 3.29 -12.68 42.01
N GLY A 608 1.99 -12.57 42.29
CA GLY A 608 1.44 -12.55 43.66
C GLY A 608 1.50 -11.18 44.36
N ALA A 609 2.19 -10.18 43.83
CA ALA A 609 2.09 -8.79 44.29
C ALA A 609 0.80 -8.12 43.76
N PRO A 610 0.32 -7.03 44.42
CA PRO A 610 -0.80 -6.26 43.88
C PRO A 610 -0.59 -5.90 42.42
N ARG A 611 -1.61 -6.11 41.57
CA ARG A 611 -1.51 -5.83 40.14
C ARG A 611 -1.28 -4.35 39.86
N VAL A 612 -0.32 -4.07 39.00
CA VAL A 612 0.03 -2.71 38.59
C VAL A 612 0.01 -2.58 37.07
N ILE A 613 -0.31 -1.38 36.61
CA ILE A 613 -0.30 -1.02 35.19
C ILE A 613 0.35 0.33 34.99
N ILE A 614 0.83 0.52 33.77
CA ILE A 614 1.27 1.82 33.25
C ILE A 614 0.31 2.23 32.15
N VAL A 615 -0.07 3.49 32.08
CA VAL A 615 -0.98 4.02 31.06
C VAL A 615 -0.28 5.11 30.26
N ASN A 616 -0.70 5.29 29.01
CA ASN A 616 -0.24 6.47 28.27
C ASN A 616 -1.09 7.71 28.60
N ASP A 617 -0.58 8.89 28.27
CA ASP A 617 -1.23 10.17 28.56
C ASP A 617 -2.60 10.33 27.86
N LEU A 618 -2.83 9.62 26.73
CA LEU A 618 -4.12 9.63 26.03
C LEU A 618 -5.18 8.88 26.85
N LEU A 619 -4.84 7.71 27.34
CA LEU A 619 -5.74 6.93 28.21
C LEU A 619 -5.99 7.65 29.53
N ALA A 620 -4.92 8.21 30.12
CA ALA A 620 -5.02 9.00 31.37
C ALA A 620 -5.97 10.19 31.20
N LYS A 621 -5.83 10.98 30.14
CA LYS A 621 -6.72 12.13 29.85
C LYS A 621 -8.17 11.71 29.59
N GLN A 622 -8.37 10.56 28.99
CA GLN A 622 -9.71 10.06 28.64
C GLN A 622 -10.45 9.53 29.88
N LEU A 623 -9.77 8.79 30.75
CA LEU A 623 -10.38 8.21 31.95
C LEU A 623 -10.43 9.17 33.14
N TRP A 624 -9.42 10.02 33.32
CA TRP A 624 -9.27 10.92 34.46
C TRP A 624 -8.90 12.35 34.02
N PRO A 625 -9.77 13.06 33.26
CA PRO A 625 -9.46 14.37 32.76
C PRO A 625 -9.13 15.37 33.88
N GLY A 626 -7.97 15.99 33.78
CA GLY A 626 -7.50 16.98 34.76
C GLY A 626 -7.05 16.42 36.11
N GLN A 627 -6.99 15.09 36.27
CA GLN A 627 -6.52 14.43 37.48
C GLN A 627 -5.27 13.60 37.19
N SER A 628 -4.44 13.38 38.22
CA SER A 628 -3.34 12.40 38.11
C SER A 628 -3.90 10.97 38.02
N PRO A 629 -3.40 10.16 37.05
CA PRO A 629 -3.79 8.76 36.97
C PRO A 629 -3.11 7.89 38.06
N ILE A 630 -2.05 8.39 38.67
CA ILE A 630 -1.25 7.62 39.63
C ILE A 630 -2.04 7.27 40.87
N GLY A 631 -2.04 5.96 41.23
CA GLY A 631 -2.79 5.40 42.36
C GLY A 631 -4.27 5.10 42.03
N LYS A 632 -4.78 5.50 40.87
CA LYS A 632 -6.12 5.12 40.42
C LYS A 632 -6.19 3.63 40.15
N GLN A 633 -7.34 3.05 40.34
CA GLN A 633 -7.60 1.63 40.08
C GLN A 633 -8.42 1.45 38.81
N MET A 634 -8.07 0.43 38.06
CA MET A 634 -8.74 0.07 36.82
C MET A 634 -9.05 -1.43 36.82
N PRO A 635 -10.29 -1.84 36.56
CA PRO A 635 -10.63 -3.24 36.45
C PRO A 635 -9.99 -3.81 35.17
N LEU A 636 -9.11 -4.78 35.34
CA LEU A 636 -8.55 -5.56 34.24
C LEU A 636 -9.23 -6.92 34.23
N HIS A 637 -9.90 -7.21 33.15
CA HIS A 637 -10.53 -8.49 32.94
C HIS A 637 -9.78 -9.24 31.81
N GLY A 638 -9.23 -10.38 32.07
CA GLY A 638 -8.48 -11.23 31.15
C GLY A 638 -6.97 -11.26 31.46
N GLY A 639 -6.36 -12.39 31.24
CA GLY A 639 -4.98 -12.72 31.62
C GLY A 639 -4.91 -13.36 33.00
N GLY A 640 -4.77 -14.65 33.10
CA GLY A 640 -4.43 -15.56 34.24
C GLY A 640 -4.68 -15.20 35.70
N GLY A 641 -5.15 -14.03 36.06
CA GLY A 641 -5.16 -13.49 37.40
C GLY A 641 -6.52 -13.05 38.01
N GLY A 642 -7.65 -13.37 37.39
CA GLY A 642 -8.98 -13.01 37.98
C GLY A 642 -9.35 -11.52 37.75
N SER A 643 -10.54 -11.11 38.24
CA SER A 643 -11.10 -9.75 38.15
C SER A 643 -10.52 -8.75 39.15
N ALA A 644 -9.28 -8.92 39.62
CA ALA A 644 -8.69 -7.98 40.57
C ALA A 644 -8.36 -6.65 39.89
N PRO A 645 -8.70 -5.49 40.48
CA PRO A 645 -8.35 -4.20 39.93
C PRO A 645 -6.83 -4.01 39.94
N ALA A 646 -6.31 -3.38 38.89
CA ALA A 646 -4.90 -3.00 38.79
C ALA A 646 -4.70 -1.53 39.14
N THR A 647 -3.63 -1.21 39.86
CA THR A 647 -3.28 0.16 40.24
C THR A 647 -2.37 0.79 39.21
N VAL A 648 -2.70 2.00 38.74
CA VAL A 648 -1.84 2.78 37.87
C VAL A 648 -0.62 3.29 38.64
N VAL A 649 0.59 2.84 38.23
CA VAL A 649 1.85 3.24 38.89
C VAL A 649 2.67 4.23 38.07
N GLY A 650 2.41 4.32 36.77
CA GLY A 650 3.13 5.20 35.87
C GLY A 650 2.28 5.73 34.72
N GLU A 651 2.67 6.91 34.24
CA GLU A 651 2.12 7.55 33.07
C GLU A 651 3.26 7.83 32.09
N ILE A 652 3.13 7.39 30.84
CA ILE A 652 4.12 7.58 29.77
C ILE A 652 3.57 8.42 28.65
N ALA A 653 4.46 8.96 27.82
CA ALA A 653 4.07 9.61 26.59
C ALA A 653 3.46 8.58 25.60
N ALA A 654 2.37 8.97 24.93
CA ALA A 654 1.75 8.11 23.92
C ALA A 654 2.70 7.84 22.77
N LEU A 655 2.75 6.59 22.34
CA LEU A 655 3.56 6.15 21.20
C LEU A 655 2.69 5.62 20.05
N ARG A 656 3.25 5.58 18.86
CA ARG A 656 2.62 5.02 17.66
C ARG A 656 2.90 3.52 17.62
N SER A 657 2.04 2.73 18.21
CA SER A 657 2.24 1.28 18.32
C SER A 657 1.91 0.54 17.04
N GLY A 658 0.89 0.94 16.30
CA GLY A 658 0.42 0.24 15.11
C GLY A 658 1.11 0.69 13.83
N ARG A 659 0.86 1.92 13.40
CA ARG A 659 1.34 2.47 12.12
C ARG A 659 1.79 3.93 12.29
N MET A 660 2.81 4.34 11.52
CA MET A 660 3.32 5.71 11.54
C MET A 660 2.30 6.77 11.12
N ASP A 661 1.38 6.41 10.22
CA ASP A 661 0.38 7.32 9.66
C ASP A 661 -0.94 7.37 10.46
N VAL A 662 -1.05 6.60 11.53
CA VAL A 662 -2.20 6.58 12.42
C VAL A 662 -1.83 7.34 13.70
N PRO A 663 -2.73 8.21 14.23
CA PRO A 663 -2.48 8.84 15.53
C PRO A 663 -2.27 7.80 16.63
N PRO A 664 -1.50 8.14 17.68
CA PRO A 664 -1.39 7.30 18.85
C PRO A 664 -2.78 7.00 19.44
N GLN A 665 -2.91 5.82 20.03
CA GLN A 665 -4.17 5.35 20.63
C GLN A 665 -4.04 5.31 22.16
N PRO A 666 -5.15 5.32 22.91
CA PRO A 666 -5.14 5.01 24.31
C PRO A 666 -4.57 3.60 24.54
N GLU A 667 -3.56 3.49 25.40
CA GLU A 667 -2.85 2.24 25.66
C GLU A 667 -2.55 2.05 27.14
N LEU A 668 -2.57 0.79 27.56
CA LEU A 668 -2.09 0.35 28.85
C LEU A 668 -1.04 -0.74 28.70
N TYR A 669 -0.17 -0.82 29.68
CA TYR A 669 0.92 -1.78 29.75
C TYR A 669 0.80 -2.61 31.02
N GLU A 670 0.94 -3.93 30.88
CA GLU A 670 1.03 -4.88 32.00
C GLU A 670 2.48 -5.36 32.17
N ALA A 671 2.88 -5.62 33.40
CA ALA A 671 4.19 -6.20 33.67
C ALA A 671 4.23 -7.68 33.25
N VAL A 672 5.26 -8.11 32.53
CA VAL A 672 5.48 -9.52 32.15
C VAL A 672 5.40 -10.42 33.39
N ALA A 673 6.02 -9.99 34.50
CA ALA A 673 6.04 -10.76 35.76
C ALA A 673 4.66 -10.96 36.42
N GLN A 674 3.64 -10.19 36.03
CA GLN A 674 2.27 -10.28 36.52
C GLN A 674 1.26 -10.74 35.47
N SER A 675 1.71 -10.92 34.24
CA SER A 675 0.86 -11.34 33.11
C SER A 675 0.74 -12.87 33.07
N GLY A 676 -0.20 -13.35 32.27
CA GLY A 676 -0.33 -14.77 31.96
C GLY A 676 0.80 -15.30 31.04
N PRO A 677 0.58 -16.45 30.40
CA PRO A 677 1.58 -17.08 29.55
C PRO A 677 2.07 -16.15 28.42
N LEU A 678 3.39 -16.11 28.23
CA LEU A 678 4.07 -15.35 27.18
C LEU A 678 4.79 -16.29 26.22
N LEU A 679 4.01 -17.00 25.40
CA LEU A 679 4.53 -17.95 24.43
C LEU A 679 5.19 -17.29 23.22
N GLN A 680 4.89 -16.02 22.97
CA GLN A 680 5.53 -15.23 21.92
C GLN A 680 5.92 -13.87 22.45
N ALA A 681 7.16 -13.50 22.24
CA ALA A 681 7.68 -12.18 22.61
C ALA A 681 8.70 -11.66 21.62
N TRP A 682 8.89 -10.36 21.68
CA TRP A 682 9.99 -9.67 21.03
C TRP A 682 11.06 -9.34 22.07
N VAL A 683 12.27 -9.79 21.83
CA VAL A 683 13.47 -9.38 22.55
C VAL A 683 14.08 -8.21 21.79
N SER A 684 14.09 -7.03 22.39
CA SER A 684 14.64 -5.82 21.82
C SER A 684 15.96 -5.48 22.49
N ALA A 685 17.04 -5.33 21.71
CA ALA A 685 18.38 -5.01 22.21
C ALA A 685 18.86 -3.70 21.59
N ARG A 686 19.20 -2.73 22.44
CA ARG A 686 19.81 -1.46 22.01
C ARG A 686 21.32 -1.64 21.90
N ALA A 687 21.83 -1.35 20.71
CA ALA A 687 23.26 -1.42 20.39
C ALA A 687 23.96 -0.07 20.60
N SER A 688 25.25 -0.07 20.91
CA SER A 688 26.12 1.11 20.89
C SER A 688 26.52 1.53 19.46
N SER A 689 26.35 0.63 18.48
CA SER A 689 26.66 0.82 17.07
C SER A 689 25.54 0.25 16.20
N HIS A 690 25.84 -0.15 14.96
CA HIS A 690 24.83 -0.68 14.02
C HIS A 690 24.10 -1.92 14.57
N PRO A 691 22.75 -1.91 14.68
CA PRO A 691 22.00 -2.92 15.44
C PRO A 691 22.10 -4.33 14.86
N LEU A 692 22.21 -4.48 13.54
CA LEU A 692 22.29 -5.81 12.91
C LEU A 692 23.56 -6.60 13.29
N GLN A 693 24.59 -5.95 13.82
CA GLN A 693 25.77 -6.63 14.35
C GLN A 693 25.45 -7.51 15.57
N LEU A 694 24.39 -7.19 16.31
CA LEU A 694 23.91 -8.00 17.43
C LEU A 694 23.16 -9.26 17.00
N ALA A 695 22.82 -9.43 15.70
CA ALA A 695 22.04 -10.57 15.24
C ALA A 695 22.70 -11.93 15.55
N GLY A 696 24.04 -12.01 15.47
CA GLY A 696 24.81 -13.19 15.86
C GLY A 696 24.70 -13.46 17.35
N ALA A 697 24.87 -12.42 18.17
CA ALA A 697 24.78 -12.52 19.63
C ALA A 697 23.37 -12.97 20.09
N VAL A 698 22.31 -12.46 19.43
CA VAL A 698 20.92 -12.91 19.72
C VAL A 698 20.74 -14.39 19.39
N ARG A 699 21.26 -14.85 18.23
CA ARG A 699 21.18 -16.29 17.88
C ARG A 699 21.92 -17.16 18.88
N GLU A 700 23.10 -16.76 19.30
CA GLU A 700 23.87 -17.49 20.30
C GLU A 700 23.19 -17.51 21.66
N ALA A 701 22.62 -16.40 22.13
CA ALA A 701 21.92 -16.33 23.41
C ALA A 701 20.71 -17.27 23.42
N VAL A 702 19.90 -17.26 22.38
CA VAL A 702 18.74 -18.16 22.25
C VAL A 702 19.19 -19.61 22.14
N SER A 703 20.19 -19.92 21.34
CA SER A 703 20.70 -21.30 21.17
C SER A 703 21.33 -21.85 22.44
N ARG A 704 21.90 -21.01 23.31
CA ARG A 704 22.37 -21.43 24.64
C ARG A 704 21.24 -21.72 25.61
N ALA A 705 20.18 -20.89 25.56
CA ALA A 705 19.00 -21.13 26.39
C ALA A 705 18.26 -22.40 25.94
N ASP A 706 18.10 -22.57 24.60
CA ASP A 706 17.50 -23.76 23.99
C ASP A 706 17.96 -23.93 22.55
N PRO A 707 18.81 -24.95 22.25
CA PRO A 707 19.27 -25.22 20.88
C PRO A 707 18.17 -25.59 19.88
N GLN A 708 17.00 -26.02 20.37
CA GLN A 708 15.86 -26.37 19.52
C GLN A 708 14.85 -25.23 19.33
N GLN A 709 15.13 -24.06 19.93
CA GLN A 709 14.27 -22.89 19.81
C GLN A 709 14.69 -22.06 18.59
N PRO A 710 13.87 -22.02 17.52
CA PRO A 710 14.16 -21.16 16.39
C PRO A 710 13.90 -19.70 16.76
N ILE A 711 14.63 -18.82 16.08
CA ILE A 711 14.34 -17.39 16.08
C ILE A 711 13.55 -17.11 14.81
N GLY A 712 12.46 -16.41 14.98
CA GLY A 712 11.62 -16.00 13.86
C GLY A 712 12.25 -14.84 13.08
N GLU A 713 11.70 -13.66 13.23
CA GLU A 713 12.17 -12.48 12.53
C GLU A 713 13.21 -11.73 13.38
N ILE A 714 14.34 -11.35 12.76
CA ILE A 714 15.32 -10.40 13.31
C ILE A 714 15.29 -9.15 12.45
N VAL A 715 15.01 -7.99 13.04
CA VAL A 715 14.80 -6.74 12.33
C VAL A 715 15.25 -5.56 13.20
N SER A 716 15.76 -4.49 12.58
CA SER A 716 15.94 -3.22 13.30
C SER A 716 14.63 -2.42 13.30
N LEU A 717 14.43 -1.56 14.30
CA LEU A 717 13.25 -0.69 14.36
C LEU A 717 13.24 0.30 13.20
N GLU A 718 14.40 0.73 12.73
CA GLU A 718 14.51 1.56 11.52
C GLU A 718 13.99 0.82 10.28
N GLN A 719 14.35 -0.47 10.11
CA GLN A 719 13.84 -1.29 9.01
C GLN A 719 12.31 -1.48 9.07
N LEU A 720 11.72 -1.56 10.28
CA LEU A 720 10.26 -1.60 10.41
C LEU A 720 9.61 -0.30 9.93
N ILE A 721 10.18 0.84 10.28
CA ILE A 721 9.71 2.16 9.80
C ILE A 721 9.85 2.23 8.27
N GLU A 722 10.98 1.78 7.72
CA GLU A 722 11.20 1.74 6.27
C GLU A 722 10.18 0.84 5.56
N ARG A 723 9.86 -0.33 6.09
CA ARG A 723 8.85 -1.23 5.54
C ARG A 723 7.46 -0.60 5.53
N GLN A 724 7.07 0.09 6.61
CA GLN A 724 5.78 0.77 6.69
C GLN A 724 5.65 1.96 5.73
N THR A 725 6.75 2.68 5.51
CA THR A 725 6.78 3.85 4.63
C THR A 725 7.13 3.50 3.18
N GLY A 726 7.55 2.26 2.91
CA GLY A 726 8.09 1.81 1.62
C GLY A 726 7.16 2.08 0.42
N ALA A 727 5.88 1.78 0.54
CA ALA A 727 4.91 2.01 -0.53
C ALA A 727 4.76 3.51 -0.86
N ARG A 728 4.76 4.38 0.15
CA ARG A 728 4.70 5.84 -0.03
C ARG A 728 6.00 6.37 -0.64
N ARG A 729 7.15 5.87 -0.17
CA ARG A 729 8.47 6.22 -0.71
C ARG A 729 8.59 5.82 -2.19
N LEU A 730 8.15 4.62 -2.54
CA LEU A 730 8.09 4.17 -3.94
C LEU A 730 7.21 5.09 -4.79
N THR A 731 6.01 5.40 -4.32
CA THR A 731 5.08 6.29 -5.05
C THR A 731 5.69 7.66 -5.25
N MET A 732 6.23 8.26 -4.20
CA MET A 732 6.89 9.56 -4.24
C MET A 732 8.04 9.55 -5.24
N ALA A 733 8.91 8.53 -5.19
CA ALA A 733 10.06 8.42 -6.08
C ALA A 733 9.63 8.30 -7.56
N LEU A 734 8.65 7.44 -7.86
CA LEU A 734 8.18 7.24 -9.23
C LEU A 734 7.45 8.46 -9.78
N VAL A 735 6.55 9.09 -9.00
CA VAL A 735 5.85 10.29 -9.46
C VAL A 735 6.82 11.46 -9.61
N SER A 736 7.83 11.59 -8.74
CA SER A 736 8.89 12.59 -8.88
C SER A 736 9.75 12.35 -10.13
N LEU A 737 10.08 11.10 -10.44
CA LEU A 737 10.77 10.74 -11.69
C LEU A 737 9.91 11.11 -12.91
N PHE A 738 8.62 10.79 -12.89
CA PHE A 738 7.72 11.16 -14.00
C PHE A 738 7.56 12.67 -14.13
N ALA A 739 7.52 13.40 -13.02
CA ALA A 739 7.50 14.87 -13.03
C ALA A 739 8.80 15.45 -13.59
N ALA A 740 9.96 14.88 -13.28
CA ALA A 740 11.24 15.29 -13.86
C ALA A 740 11.30 15.00 -15.36
N VAL A 741 10.84 13.83 -15.80
CA VAL A 741 10.70 13.50 -17.23
C VAL A 741 9.76 14.47 -17.93
N ALA A 742 8.59 14.72 -17.34
CA ALA A 742 7.62 15.67 -17.89
C ALA A 742 8.21 17.09 -18.02
N MET A 743 8.92 17.55 -17.00
CA MET A 743 9.59 18.86 -17.02
C MET A 743 10.69 18.93 -18.09
N THR A 744 11.45 17.86 -18.26
CA THR A 744 12.48 17.76 -19.32
C THR A 744 11.83 17.80 -20.70
N LEU A 745 10.76 17.05 -20.90
CA LEU A 745 10.00 17.05 -22.14
C LEU A 745 9.41 18.44 -22.42
N ALA A 746 8.85 19.09 -21.40
CA ALA A 746 8.30 20.44 -21.51
C ALA A 746 9.40 21.49 -21.87
N ALA A 747 10.59 21.35 -21.32
CA ALA A 747 11.73 22.19 -21.70
C ALA A 747 12.13 21.98 -23.15
N ILE A 748 12.14 20.72 -23.63
CA ILE A 748 12.44 20.38 -25.03
C ILE A 748 11.39 20.97 -25.97
N GLY A 749 10.10 20.82 -25.65
CA GLY A 749 8.97 21.36 -26.41
C GLY A 749 9.03 22.88 -26.52
N MET A 750 9.28 23.57 -25.42
CA MET A 750 9.46 25.03 -25.39
C MET A 750 10.69 25.49 -26.15
N TYR A 751 11.83 24.81 -25.97
CA TYR A 751 13.04 25.11 -26.76
C TYR A 751 12.77 24.95 -28.24
N GLY A 752 12.11 23.86 -28.66
CA GLY A 752 11.74 23.61 -30.04
C GLY A 752 10.86 24.71 -30.66
N LEU A 753 9.82 25.13 -29.89
CA LEU A 753 8.96 26.25 -30.32
C LEU A 753 9.72 27.57 -30.40
N ALA A 754 10.53 27.89 -29.40
CA ALA A 754 11.32 29.11 -29.37
C ALA A 754 12.32 29.16 -30.58
N ALA A 755 13.05 28.06 -30.81
CA ALA A 755 13.97 27.94 -31.93
C ALA A 755 13.27 28.10 -33.30
N TYR A 756 12.09 27.45 -33.43
CA TYR A 756 11.28 27.56 -34.65
C TYR A 756 10.76 28.99 -34.88
N THR A 757 10.28 29.66 -33.83
CA THR A 757 9.75 31.03 -33.90
C THR A 757 10.85 32.02 -34.28
N VAL A 758 12.03 31.87 -33.68
CA VAL A 758 13.20 32.70 -33.99
C VAL A 758 13.65 32.50 -35.44
N ALA A 759 13.79 31.25 -35.90
CA ALA A 759 14.21 30.95 -37.26
C ALA A 759 13.29 31.55 -38.32
N ARG A 760 11.99 31.60 -38.11
CA ARG A 760 11.01 32.20 -39.05
C ARG A 760 10.98 33.73 -39.01
N ARG A 761 11.36 34.35 -37.90
CA ARG A 761 11.36 35.82 -37.74
C ARG A 761 12.73 36.45 -37.89
N THR A 762 13.70 35.70 -38.39
CA THR A 762 15.06 36.16 -38.55
C THR A 762 15.12 37.45 -39.37
N ARG A 763 14.33 37.54 -40.48
CA ARG A 763 14.22 38.73 -41.32
C ARG A 763 13.56 39.91 -40.55
N GLU A 764 12.48 39.67 -39.80
CA GLU A 764 11.82 40.69 -38.96
C GLU A 764 12.77 41.24 -37.91
N PHE A 765 13.53 40.35 -37.25
CA PHE A 765 14.51 40.75 -36.26
C PHE A 765 15.69 41.51 -36.91
N GLY A 766 16.17 41.08 -38.09
CA GLY A 766 17.18 41.77 -38.83
C GLY A 766 16.76 43.19 -39.21
N ILE A 767 15.54 43.42 -39.71
CA ILE A 767 14.99 44.74 -40.05
C ILE A 767 14.90 45.62 -38.81
N ARG A 768 14.41 45.08 -37.68
CA ARG A 768 14.30 45.85 -36.44
C ARG A 768 15.66 46.27 -35.85
N VAL A 769 16.64 45.38 -35.94
CA VAL A 769 18.02 45.70 -35.51
C VAL A 769 18.64 46.74 -36.45
N ALA A 770 18.40 46.63 -37.77
CA ALA A 770 18.83 47.62 -38.70
C ALA A 770 18.18 49.02 -38.50
N LEU A 771 16.94 49.04 -37.98
CA LEU A 771 16.22 50.27 -37.62
C LEU A 771 16.58 50.77 -36.18
N GLY A 772 17.57 50.18 -35.52
CA GLY A 772 18.08 50.69 -34.21
C GLY A 772 17.54 50.01 -32.97
N ALA A 773 16.79 48.88 -33.09
CA ALA A 773 16.32 48.15 -31.92
C ALA A 773 17.50 47.48 -31.18
N GLN A 774 17.56 47.62 -29.87
CA GLN A 774 18.60 47.03 -29.05
C GLN A 774 18.40 45.50 -28.94
N ARG A 775 19.51 44.80 -28.71
CA ARG A 775 19.48 43.33 -28.46
C ARG A 775 18.57 42.94 -27.29
N SER A 776 18.49 43.78 -26.25
CA SER A 776 17.58 43.65 -25.09
C SER A 776 16.10 43.67 -25.49
N ASP A 777 15.72 44.46 -26.50
CA ASP A 777 14.32 44.61 -26.94
C ASP A 777 13.86 43.35 -27.68
N VAL A 778 14.70 42.78 -28.51
CA VAL A 778 14.44 41.51 -29.23
C VAL A 778 14.34 40.36 -28.18
N LEU A 779 15.29 40.32 -27.24
CA LEU A 779 15.29 39.31 -26.15
C LEU A 779 14.01 39.41 -25.33
N ARG A 780 13.66 40.62 -24.85
CA ARG A 780 12.46 40.85 -24.01
C ARG A 780 11.18 40.49 -24.79
N MET A 781 11.11 40.75 -26.08
CA MET A 781 9.96 40.42 -26.90
C MET A 781 9.77 38.89 -27.00
N VAL A 782 10.84 38.15 -27.30
CA VAL A 782 10.77 36.67 -27.40
C VAL A 782 10.40 36.07 -26.03
N LEU A 783 11.06 36.49 -24.97
CA LEU A 783 10.77 35.99 -23.63
C LEU A 783 9.35 36.30 -23.18
N ARG A 784 8.83 37.52 -23.42
CA ARG A 784 7.46 37.91 -23.06
C ARG A 784 6.41 37.07 -23.76
N GLU A 785 6.63 36.68 -24.98
CA GLU A 785 5.73 35.83 -25.73
C GLU A 785 5.69 34.42 -25.15
N HIS A 786 6.84 33.83 -24.82
CA HIS A 786 6.93 32.50 -24.22
C HIS A 786 6.39 32.48 -22.78
N LEU A 787 6.67 33.52 -21.98
CA LEU A 787 6.12 33.64 -20.63
C LEU A 787 4.59 33.70 -20.60
N ARG A 788 3.94 34.30 -21.60
CA ARG A 788 2.47 34.27 -21.72
C ARG A 788 1.95 32.86 -21.94
N LEU A 789 2.64 32.05 -22.73
CA LEU A 789 2.23 30.64 -22.94
C LEU A 789 2.44 29.81 -21.68
N VAL A 790 3.55 30.03 -20.96
CA VAL A 790 3.80 29.38 -19.65
C VAL A 790 2.74 29.78 -18.63
N ALA A 791 2.40 31.08 -18.54
CA ALA A 791 1.37 31.57 -17.63
C ALA A 791 -0.02 30.98 -17.96
N ALA A 792 -0.38 30.92 -19.25
CA ALA A 792 -1.64 30.29 -19.67
C ALA A 792 -1.67 28.79 -19.35
N GLY A 793 -0.55 28.08 -19.60
CA GLY A 793 -0.42 26.67 -19.25
C GLY A 793 -0.43 26.45 -17.75
N ALA A 794 0.23 27.30 -16.98
CA ALA A 794 0.19 27.25 -15.51
C ALA A 794 -1.22 27.48 -14.98
N ALA A 795 -1.96 28.47 -15.48
CA ALA A 795 -3.34 28.72 -15.09
C ALA A 795 -4.25 27.51 -15.38
N ALA A 796 -4.17 26.95 -16.59
CA ALA A 796 -4.92 25.75 -16.96
C ALA A 796 -4.50 24.54 -16.09
N GLY A 797 -3.21 24.37 -15.86
CA GLY A 797 -2.66 23.29 -15.02
C GLY A 797 -3.10 23.39 -13.58
N ILE A 798 -3.16 24.60 -13.01
CA ILE A 798 -3.70 24.81 -11.64
C ILE A 798 -5.14 24.35 -11.54
N VAL A 799 -6.00 24.75 -12.49
CA VAL A 799 -7.42 24.36 -12.51
C VAL A 799 -7.55 22.81 -12.57
N ILE A 800 -6.80 22.16 -13.44
CA ILE A 800 -6.82 20.70 -13.57
C ILE A 800 -6.27 20.05 -12.29
N ALA A 801 -5.16 20.56 -11.74
CA ALA A 801 -4.54 20.04 -10.54
C ALA A 801 -5.47 20.14 -9.32
N LEU A 802 -6.19 21.25 -9.13
CA LEU A 802 -7.17 21.42 -8.06
C LEU A 802 -8.29 20.37 -8.09
N GLY A 803 -8.68 19.92 -9.29
CA GLY A 803 -9.62 18.81 -9.46
C GLY A 803 -9.00 17.46 -9.12
N LEU A 804 -7.82 17.19 -9.68
CA LEU A 804 -7.17 15.87 -9.61
C LEU A 804 -6.56 15.57 -8.23
N THR A 805 -6.05 16.58 -7.54
CA THR A 805 -5.47 16.42 -6.19
C THR A 805 -6.49 15.99 -5.14
N ARG A 806 -7.80 16.21 -5.38
CA ARG A 806 -8.87 15.69 -4.53
C ARG A 806 -8.91 14.15 -4.52
N VAL A 807 -8.58 13.52 -5.65
CA VAL A 807 -8.49 12.04 -5.76
C VAL A 807 -7.31 11.51 -4.92
N MET A 808 -6.25 12.33 -4.77
CA MET A 808 -5.06 11.95 -4.00
C MET A 808 -5.23 12.18 -2.49
N ARG A 809 -6.35 12.73 -2.02
CA ARG A 809 -6.56 13.13 -0.61
C ARG A 809 -6.27 11.99 0.37
N THR A 810 -6.66 10.77 0.04
CA THR A 810 -6.45 9.58 0.88
C THR A 810 -4.97 9.12 0.94
N MET A 811 -4.14 9.62 0.04
CA MET A 811 -2.71 9.30 -0.01
C MET A 811 -1.84 10.36 0.65
N LEU A 812 -2.40 11.55 0.88
CA LEU A 812 -1.69 12.65 1.51
C LEU A 812 -1.80 12.55 3.04
N PHE A 813 -0.68 12.72 3.70
CA PHE A 813 -0.58 12.75 5.15
C PHE A 813 -0.28 14.17 5.62
N ASP A 814 -1.14 14.75 6.42
CA ASP A 814 -1.02 16.08 7.02
C ASP A 814 -0.68 17.21 6.02
N VAL A 815 -1.14 17.05 4.77
CA VAL A 815 -0.96 18.03 3.70
C VAL A 815 -2.29 18.25 3.00
N SER A 816 -2.70 19.51 2.87
CA SER A 816 -3.90 19.86 2.12
C SER A 816 -3.71 19.56 0.63
N PRO A 817 -4.72 18.99 -0.08
CA PRO A 817 -4.68 18.89 -1.54
C PRO A 817 -4.48 20.22 -2.27
N THR A 818 -4.74 21.34 -1.59
CA THR A 818 -4.60 22.72 -2.10
C THR A 818 -3.44 23.47 -1.46
N ASP A 819 -2.36 22.77 -1.12
CA ASP A 819 -1.20 23.34 -0.42
C ASP A 819 -0.54 24.46 -1.21
N VAL A 820 -0.76 25.72 -0.79
CA VAL A 820 -0.29 26.93 -1.48
C VAL A 820 1.22 26.95 -1.73
N PRO A 821 2.10 26.61 -0.77
CA PRO A 821 3.54 26.57 -1.01
C PRO A 821 3.95 25.59 -2.12
N THR A 822 3.34 24.41 -2.16
CA THR A 822 3.62 23.42 -3.22
C THR A 822 3.23 23.96 -4.60
N PHE A 823 2.04 24.56 -4.72
CA PHE A 823 1.61 25.17 -5.98
C PHE A 823 2.53 26.33 -6.39
N ALA A 824 2.90 27.20 -5.47
CA ALA A 824 3.79 28.33 -5.75
C ALA A 824 5.19 27.87 -6.21
N CYS A 825 5.79 26.91 -5.51
CA CYS A 825 7.10 26.35 -5.87
C CYS A 825 7.08 25.67 -7.25
N THR A 826 6.02 24.90 -7.55
CA THR A 826 5.92 24.19 -8.82
C THR A 826 5.69 25.15 -10.00
N VAL A 827 4.84 26.18 -9.83
CA VAL A 827 4.65 27.23 -10.82
C VAL A 827 5.93 28.02 -11.04
N GLY A 828 6.63 28.40 -9.97
CA GLY A 828 7.92 29.10 -10.03
C GLY A 828 8.98 28.26 -10.74
N GLY A 829 9.11 26.98 -10.41
CA GLY A 829 10.02 26.05 -11.07
C GLY A 829 9.73 25.89 -12.56
N LEU A 830 8.45 25.73 -12.93
CA LEU A 830 8.05 25.64 -14.34
C LEU A 830 8.34 26.95 -15.10
N ALA A 831 8.12 28.11 -14.48
CA ALA A 831 8.44 29.40 -15.08
C ALA A 831 9.95 29.57 -15.30
N ILE A 832 10.79 29.18 -14.35
CA ILE A 832 12.26 29.20 -14.48
C ILE A 832 12.70 28.32 -15.64
N VAL A 833 12.24 27.06 -15.70
CA VAL A 833 12.58 26.13 -16.78
C VAL A 833 12.12 26.70 -18.12
N GLY A 834 10.94 27.31 -18.17
CA GLY A 834 10.40 27.95 -19.34
C GLY A 834 11.26 29.10 -19.86
N VAL A 835 11.72 29.95 -18.95
CA VAL A 835 12.64 31.06 -19.30
C VAL A 835 13.98 30.51 -19.82
N LEU A 836 14.56 29.53 -19.13
CA LEU A 836 15.83 28.93 -19.51
C LEU A 836 15.76 28.25 -20.90
N ALA A 837 14.68 27.51 -21.17
CA ALA A 837 14.47 26.86 -22.46
C ALA A 837 14.35 27.88 -23.61
N ALA A 838 13.72 29.04 -23.39
CA ALA A 838 13.55 30.07 -24.36
C ALA A 838 14.80 30.97 -24.53
N LEU A 839 15.66 31.03 -23.51
CA LEU A 839 16.80 31.95 -23.46
C LEU A 839 17.86 31.68 -24.55
N VAL A 840 18.19 30.41 -24.81
CA VAL A 840 19.19 30.00 -25.80
C VAL A 840 18.75 30.39 -27.22
N PRO A 841 17.53 30.05 -27.70
CA PRO A 841 17.04 30.52 -28.98
C PRO A 841 16.94 32.04 -29.07
N ALA A 842 16.47 32.70 -27.98
CA ALA A 842 16.35 34.16 -27.96
C ALA A 842 17.72 34.86 -28.06
N ARG A 843 18.76 34.36 -27.41
CA ARG A 843 20.12 34.85 -27.56
C ARG A 843 20.68 34.65 -28.98
N ARG A 844 20.32 33.54 -29.65
CA ARG A 844 20.68 33.34 -31.06
C ARG A 844 20.00 34.37 -31.96
N ALA A 845 18.76 34.74 -31.70
CA ALA A 845 18.04 35.78 -32.42
C ALA A 845 18.73 37.16 -32.36
N THR A 846 19.39 37.50 -31.24
CA THR A 846 20.10 38.79 -31.06
C THR A 846 21.47 38.85 -31.75
N ARG A 847 22.00 37.74 -32.25
CA ARG A 847 23.30 37.64 -32.92
C ARG A 847 23.18 37.55 -34.45
N VAL A 848 21.99 37.72 -35.00
CA VAL A 848 21.77 37.67 -36.45
C VAL A 848 22.38 38.92 -37.06
N ASP A 849 23.26 38.74 -38.05
CA ASP A 849 23.83 39.83 -38.84
C ASP A 849 22.73 40.42 -39.76
N PRO A 850 22.42 41.73 -39.66
CA PRO A 850 21.38 42.36 -40.51
C PRO A 850 21.63 42.19 -42.00
N MET A 851 22.91 42.21 -42.41
CA MET A 851 23.28 42.06 -43.84
C MET A 851 23.03 40.64 -44.38
N VAL A 852 23.22 39.62 -43.54
CA VAL A 852 22.94 38.23 -43.87
C VAL A 852 21.41 37.97 -43.90
N ALA A 853 20.67 38.60 -42.97
CA ALA A 853 19.22 38.46 -42.89
C ALA A 853 18.46 39.09 -44.08
N LEU A 854 19.06 40.09 -44.73
CA LEU A 854 18.50 40.76 -45.94
C LEU A 854 18.90 40.09 -47.25
N ARG A 855 19.99 39.26 -47.27
CA ARG A 855 20.50 38.57 -48.47
C ARG A 855 19.91 37.17 -48.71
N HIS A 856 19.21 36.58 -47.75
CA HIS A 856 18.54 35.30 -47.93
C HIS A 856 17.17 35.51 -48.62
N GLU A 857 17.14 35.38 -49.96
CA GLU A 857 15.94 35.13 -50.75
C GLU A 857 15.44 33.68 -50.65
#